data_0e27cdcc7cb955b177f051d4da908511
#
_entry.id   0e27cdcc7cb955b177f051d4da908511
#
_cell.length_a   1.000
_cell.length_b   1.000
_cell.length_c   1.000
_cell.angle_alpha   90.00
_cell.angle_beta   90.00
_cell.angle_gamma   90.00
#
_symmetry.space_group_name_H-M   'P 1'
#
loop_
_entity.id
_entity.type
_entity.pdbx_description
1 polymer ?
#
loop_
_entity_poly.entity_id
_entity_poly.type
_entity_poly.pdbx_seq_one_letter_code
_entity_poly.pdbx_strand_id
1 'polypeptide(L)'
;MVQRSDPLETTPPAFNDEAARRILRDRFGVESASLTPLAGERDQNFRVDTADGRRLLFKISNPADGLSTIEMQTAALRHIERVDPGLPVMRPLPDVVGEPWVEVRGPDGRNYPARLFTFLPGRVTANTALSTQAILSFGQTAARLGRALRGFFHPAADYEILWDLTHAARLRLLLSHVADAARRAQVERVLDRFETRVEPVLPTLRAQVIHGDMSLDNVLLDDDVRISGIVDFGDMTHAPLVCDLAVSVADVLHGRDDAIEAAGVLIGGYVSVTPLEDDEAALLADLVATRLATEVTVAAWHGGLYPDNAAYTTSGEPGARAFLDAIEATGFDEVTRRFREASRGLPYRRAATGDLLERRRRALPRSPLFYSRPVHLVRGEGVWLFDPEDRRYLDCYNNVPVVGHSHPRVAWAVAQQQRLLATHSRYLHEAIVELAERLKATLPPALDAVLLVNSGSEANDLAWRIARAATGRSGAVVTACAYHGLTEATHALSPEEWGKGERPAHVATIPAPDGYRGAYRRDIAGWAERYAAHIDDAAGALGGRGLAAIYLDPGFTADGILAPPPAYLAEAARRTRALGGLLVADEVQAGHGRCGTHLWSFQPSGIEPDMVVTGKPMGDGFPIAALVVKSDVLAGVPGETELFSTFGGNPVACAAALAVLDVIEDEGLVASAGEVGAYLRQGLAALAERHPLIGDVRGEGLLIGVELIEEADASRPGDSDVSAGDNRLPAAGRARRVTEALREQGILISATGPDGNVLKIRPPLVFQREHADLLLQALDDALTSSAGETP
;
A
#
# COMPACT_ATOMS: atom_id res chain seq x y z
N MET A 1 -36.65 27.20 3.73
CA MET A 1 -36.65 25.71 3.62
C MET A 1 -37.84 25.33 2.76
N VAL A 2 -37.62 24.91 1.54
CA VAL A 2 -38.67 24.32 0.69
C VAL A 2 -38.81 22.89 1.18
N GLN A 3 -39.95 22.53 1.81
CA GLN A 3 -40.31 21.13 2.03
C GLN A 3 -40.34 20.46 0.64
N ARG A 4 -39.34 19.68 0.29
CA ARG A 4 -39.45 18.75 -0.81
C ARG A 4 -40.46 17.67 -0.38
N SER A 5 -41.45 17.37 -1.22
CA SER A 5 -42.27 16.15 -1.06
C SER A 5 -41.34 14.96 -1.03
N ASP A 6 -41.56 14.02 -0.13
CA ASP A 6 -40.81 12.77 -0.08
C ASP A 6 -40.91 12.13 -1.51
N PRO A 7 -39.79 11.81 -2.17
CA PRO A 7 -39.83 11.17 -3.49
C PRO A 7 -40.68 9.90 -3.52
N LEU A 8 -40.81 9.22 -2.38
CA LEU A 8 -41.66 8.01 -2.22
C LEU A 8 -43.15 8.32 -2.27
N GLU A 9 -43.58 9.56 -2.07
CA GLU A 9 -45.00 9.98 -2.17
C GLU A 9 -45.45 10.30 -3.61
N THR A 10 -44.52 10.23 -4.59
CA THR A 10 -44.80 10.62 -5.98
C THR A 10 -44.94 9.42 -6.90
N THR A 11 -45.90 9.49 -7.84
CA THR A 11 -46.13 8.43 -8.82
C THR A 11 -44.95 8.28 -9.77
N PRO A 12 -44.42 7.06 -10.00
CA PRO A 12 -43.35 6.81 -10.95
C PRO A 12 -43.72 7.25 -12.38
N PRO A 13 -42.72 7.56 -13.23
CA PRO A 13 -42.95 7.84 -14.66
C PRO A 13 -43.71 6.69 -15.35
N ALA A 14 -44.63 7.01 -16.28
CA ALA A 14 -45.46 6.03 -16.97
C ALA A 14 -45.39 6.20 -18.49
N PHE A 15 -44.22 6.04 -19.08
CA PHE A 15 -44.01 6.07 -20.52
C PHE A 15 -44.33 4.67 -21.10
N ASN A 16 -45.07 4.63 -22.19
CA ASN A 16 -45.29 3.40 -22.93
C ASN A 16 -44.08 3.04 -23.81
N ASP A 17 -44.01 1.81 -24.31
CA ASP A 17 -42.92 1.30 -25.14
C ASP A 17 -42.63 2.17 -26.36
N GLU A 18 -43.67 2.67 -27.02
CA GLU A 18 -43.54 3.50 -28.23
C GLU A 18 -42.85 4.84 -27.90
N ALA A 19 -43.25 5.50 -26.82
CA ALA A 19 -42.65 6.73 -26.36
C ALA A 19 -41.17 6.52 -25.95
N ALA A 20 -40.90 5.43 -25.20
CA ALA A 20 -39.53 5.09 -24.79
C ALA A 20 -38.62 4.80 -26.00
N ARG A 21 -39.08 4.04 -26.98
CA ARG A 21 -38.36 3.76 -28.26
C ARG A 21 -38.10 5.04 -29.05
N ARG A 22 -39.05 5.94 -29.10
CA ARG A 22 -38.89 7.24 -29.77
C ARG A 22 -37.82 8.07 -29.10
N ILE A 23 -37.80 8.16 -27.76
CA ILE A 23 -36.77 8.89 -26.98
C ILE A 23 -35.38 8.30 -27.24
N LEU A 24 -35.25 6.97 -27.19
CA LEU A 24 -33.97 6.27 -27.44
C LEU A 24 -33.41 6.61 -28.82
N ARG A 25 -34.25 6.55 -29.85
CA ARG A 25 -33.86 6.86 -31.24
C ARG A 25 -33.52 8.35 -31.41
N ASP A 26 -34.44 9.25 -30.99
CA ASP A 26 -34.36 10.67 -31.32
C ASP A 26 -33.34 11.43 -30.44
N ARG A 27 -33.12 10.98 -29.22
CA ARG A 27 -32.24 11.66 -28.25
C ARG A 27 -30.94 10.91 -28.05
N PHE A 28 -30.89 9.61 -28.15
CA PHE A 28 -29.66 8.81 -27.89
C PHE A 28 -29.11 8.12 -29.14
N GLY A 29 -29.80 8.22 -30.27
CA GLY A 29 -29.37 7.59 -31.52
C GLY A 29 -29.37 6.05 -31.45
N VAL A 30 -30.19 5.46 -30.59
CA VAL A 30 -30.22 4.01 -30.34
C VAL A 30 -31.47 3.39 -30.93
N GLU A 31 -31.26 2.45 -31.88
CA GLU A 31 -32.31 1.57 -32.41
C GLU A 31 -32.46 0.34 -31.52
N SER A 32 -33.59 0.23 -30.82
CA SER A 32 -33.90 -0.90 -29.94
C SER A 32 -34.54 -2.06 -30.67
N ALA A 33 -33.93 -3.25 -30.59
CA ALA A 33 -34.54 -4.49 -31.09
C ALA A 33 -35.62 -4.99 -30.10
N SER A 34 -35.34 -4.92 -28.79
CA SER A 34 -36.33 -5.18 -27.75
C SER A 34 -36.23 -4.18 -26.59
N LEU A 35 -37.35 -3.99 -25.89
CA LEU A 35 -37.42 -3.17 -24.68
C LEU A 35 -38.12 -4.00 -23.61
N THR A 36 -37.44 -4.25 -22.50
CA THR A 36 -37.99 -5.04 -21.39
C THR A 36 -38.06 -4.16 -20.14
N PRO A 37 -39.24 -3.92 -19.57
CA PRO A 37 -39.36 -3.20 -18.31
C PRO A 37 -38.60 -3.92 -17.19
N LEU A 38 -37.94 -3.15 -16.35
CA LEU A 38 -37.29 -3.61 -15.12
C LEU A 38 -38.01 -3.01 -13.92
N ALA A 39 -37.95 -3.71 -12.79
CA ALA A 39 -38.49 -3.19 -11.53
C ALA A 39 -37.78 -1.91 -11.13
N GLY A 40 -38.50 -0.97 -10.53
CA GLY A 40 -37.96 0.29 -9.96
C GLY A 40 -39.01 0.90 -9.07
N GLU A 41 -38.61 1.34 -7.89
CA GLU A 41 -39.51 1.92 -6.89
C GLU A 41 -39.92 3.36 -7.27
N ARG A 42 -38.98 4.17 -7.69
CA ARG A 42 -39.15 5.62 -7.97
C ARG A 42 -39.09 5.93 -9.47
N ASP A 43 -38.28 5.19 -10.21
CA ASP A 43 -37.92 5.44 -11.61
C ASP A 43 -38.53 4.39 -12.55
N GLN A 44 -38.68 4.75 -13.80
CA GLN A 44 -39.06 3.78 -14.84
C GLN A 44 -37.78 3.32 -15.56
N ASN A 45 -37.50 2.02 -15.46
CA ASN A 45 -36.31 1.39 -15.97
C ASN A 45 -36.64 0.41 -17.12
N PHE A 46 -35.78 0.41 -18.15
CA PHE A 46 -35.88 -0.54 -19.26
C PHE A 46 -34.52 -1.14 -19.61
N ARG A 47 -34.48 -2.47 -19.75
CA ARG A 47 -33.39 -3.11 -20.48
C ARG A 47 -33.64 -2.92 -21.97
N VAL A 48 -32.65 -2.41 -22.68
CA VAL A 48 -32.65 -2.17 -24.10
C VAL A 48 -31.70 -3.16 -24.77
N ASP A 49 -32.24 -4.11 -25.55
CA ASP A 49 -31.42 -4.94 -26.44
C ASP A 49 -31.38 -4.23 -27.80
N THR A 50 -30.20 -3.86 -28.28
CA THR A 50 -30.02 -3.11 -29.52
C THR A 50 -29.87 -4.04 -30.72
N ALA A 51 -30.09 -3.53 -31.93
CA ALA A 51 -29.94 -4.31 -33.16
C ALA A 51 -28.50 -4.79 -33.43
N ASP A 52 -27.50 -4.10 -32.88
CA ASP A 52 -26.08 -4.46 -32.95
C ASP A 52 -25.63 -5.39 -31.83
N GLY A 53 -26.55 -5.88 -30.98
CA GLY A 53 -26.31 -6.89 -29.95
C GLY A 53 -25.84 -6.33 -28.61
N ARG A 54 -25.78 -5.01 -28.44
CA ARG A 54 -25.48 -4.40 -27.14
C ARG A 54 -26.69 -4.49 -26.20
N ARG A 55 -26.41 -4.55 -24.89
CA ARG A 55 -27.43 -4.36 -23.85
C ARG A 55 -27.18 -3.03 -23.14
N LEU A 56 -28.27 -2.25 -22.97
CA LEU A 56 -28.22 -0.95 -22.32
C LEU A 56 -29.32 -0.87 -21.26
N LEU A 57 -29.14 0.04 -20.29
CA LEU A 57 -30.15 0.42 -19.31
C LEU A 57 -30.66 1.83 -19.66
N PHE A 58 -31.93 1.94 -19.93
CA PHE A 58 -32.60 3.21 -20.14
C PHE A 58 -33.44 3.55 -18.90
N LYS A 59 -33.14 4.67 -18.26
CA LYS A 59 -33.73 5.11 -17.00
C LYS A 59 -34.43 6.45 -17.20
N ILE A 60 -35.71 6.53 -16.85
CA ILE A 60 -36.50 7.77 -16.79
C ILE A 60 -36.74 8.05 -15.32
N SER A 61 -36.11 9.10 -14.82
CA SER A 61 -36.10 9.43 -13.39
C SER A 61 -37.32 10.23 -12.97
N ASN A 62 -37.72 10.03 -11.70
CA ASN A 62 -38.79 10.81 -11.11
C ASN A 62 -38.34 12.27 -10.93
N PRO A 63 -39.11 13.28 -11.42
CA PRO A 63 -38.75 14.69 -11.27
C PRO A 63 -38.73 15.16 -9.79
N ALA A 64 -39.31 14.41 -8.86
CA ALA A 64 -39.22 14.71 -7.44
C ALA A 64 -37.80 14.63 -6.88
N ASP A 65 -36.92 13.80 -7.46
CA ASP A 65 -35.51 13.70 -7.06
C ASP A 65 -34.74 15.02 -7.28
N GLY A 66 -35.21 15.86 -8.19
CA GLY A 66 -34.56 17.12 -8.52
C GLY A 66 -33.36 16.96 -9.48
N LEU A 67 -33.18 17.94 -10.39
CA LEU A 67 -32.14 17.89 -11.41
C LEU A 67 -30.73 17.84 -10.82
N SER A 68 -30.48 18.57 -9.71
CA SER A 68 -29.17 18.60 -9.06
C SER A 68 -28.72 17.24 -8.52
N THR A 69 -29.67 16.38 -8.09
CA THR A 69 -29.38 15.00 -7.66
C THR A 69 -29.03 14.12 -8.87
N ILE A 70 -29.74 14.29 -9.98
CA ILE A 70 -29.46 13.58 -11.25
C ILE A 70 -28.05 13.97 -11.78
N GLU A 71 -27.70 15.24 -11.72
CA GLU A 71 -26.37 15.75 -12.06
C GLU A 71 -25.29 15.15 -11.18
N MET A 72 -25.50 15.12 -9.86
CA MET A 72 -24.58 14.52 -8.89
C MET A 72 -24.32 13.04 -9.18
N GLN A 73 -25.39 12.22 -9.35
CA GLN A 73 -25.28 10.80 -9.64
C GLN A 73 -24.47 10.55 -10.93
N THR A 74 -24.74 11.35 -11.96
CA THR A 74 -24.07 11.22 -13.26
C THR A 74 -22.60 11.65 -13.17
N ALA A 75 -22.32 12.73 -12.46
CA ALA A 75 -20.96 13.21 -12.21
C ALA A 75 -20.15 12.21 -11.37
N ALA A 76 -20.77 11.57 -10.36
CA ALA A 76 -20.13 10.54 -9.54
C ALA A 76 -19.74 9.31 -10.39
N LEU A 77 -20.63 8.82 -11.24
CA LEU A 77 -20.33 7.69 -12.13
C LEU A 77 -19.19 7.99 -13.10
N ARG A 78 -19.13 9.21 -13.66
CA ARG A 78 -18.00 9.66 -14.48
C ARG A 78 -16.70 9.83 -13.69
N HIS A 79 -16.80 10.28 -12.45
CA HIS A 79 -15.65 10.36 -11.56
C HIS A 79 -15.09 8.96 -11.27
N ILE A 80 -15.94 8.00 -10.90
CA ILE A 80 -15.56 6.60 -10.67
C ILE A 80 -14.91 6.01 -11.93
N GLU A 81 -15.47 6.22 -13.12
CA GLU A 81 -14.91 5.74 -14.37
C GLU A 81 -13.48 6.21 -14.62
N ARG A 82 -13.17 7.46 -14.23
CA ARG A 82 -11.83 8.04 -14.37
C ARG A 82 -10.86 7.53 -13.32
N VAL A 83 -11.31 7.32 -12.07
CA VAL A 83 -10.46 6.97 -10.94
C VAL A 83 -10.22 5.45 -10.83
N ASP A 84 -11.27 4.66 -11.01
CA ASP A 84 -11.21 3.19 -11.02
C ASP A 84 -12.03 2.60 -12.19
N PRO A 85 -11.47 2.60 -13.42
CA PRO A 85 -12.16 2.06 -14.59
C PRO A 85 -12.50 0.57 -14.48
N GLY A 86 -11.87 -0.17 -13.56
CA GLY A 86 -12.15 -1.58 -13.29
C GLY A 86 -13.28 -1.83 -12.29
N LEU A 87 -13.85 -0.80 -11.67
CA LEU A 87 -14.98 -0.96 -10.76
C LEU A 87 -16.26 -1.25 -11.57
N PRO A 88 -17.05 -2.29 -11.23
CA PRO A 88 -18.22 -2.70 -12.01
C PRO A 88 -19.43 -1.80 -11.72
N VAL A 89 -19.40 -0.56 -12.19
CA VAL A 89 -20.51 0.39 -12.12
C VAL A 89 -21.09 0.66 -13.51
N MET A 90 -22.38 1.03 -13.57
CA MET A 90 -22.99 1.45 -14.84
C MET A 90 -22.32 2.74 -15.36
N ARG A 91 -22.11 2.83 -16.67
CA ARG A 91 -21.47 3.97 -17.32
C ARG A 91 -22.52 4.83 -18.01
N PRO A 92 -22.61 6.13 -17.73
CA PRO A 92 -23.53 7.01 -18.45
C PRO A 92 -23.08 7.18 -19.91
N LEU A 93 -24.01 6.98 -20.83
CA LEU A 93 -23.81 7.17 -22.27
C LEU A 93 -24.39 8.52 -22.68
N PRO A 94 -23.65 9.33 -23.47
CA PRO A 94 -24.14 10.63 -23.89
C PRO A 94 -25.30 10.53 -24.88
N ASP A 95 -26.12 11.56 -24.93
CA ASP A 95 -27.10 11.77 -25.97
C ASP A 95 -26.44 12.18 -27.31
N VAL A 96 -27.22 12.43 -28.34
CA VAL A 96 -26.72 12.77 -29.68
C VAL A 96 -25.98 14.11 -29.76
N VAL A 97 -26.07 14.96 -28.73
CA VAL A 97 -25.33 16.26 -28.65
C VAL A 97 -24.21 16.22 -27.61
N GLY A 98 -23.99 15.08 -26.95
CA GLY A 98 -22.90 14.87 -25.99
C GLY A 98 -23.28 15.05 -24.52
N GLU A 99 -24.56 15.32 -24.22
CA GLU A 99 -25.03 15.52 -22.85
C GLU A 99 -25.29 14.18 -22.14
N PRO A 100 -25.02 14.09 -20.83
CA PRO A 100 -25.14 12.82 -20.08
C PRO A 100 -26.56 12.44 -19.69
N TRP A 101 -27.50 13.35 -19.82
CA TRP A 101 -28.94 13.17 -19.61
C TRP A 101 -29.75 14.17 -20.43
N VAL A 102 -31.01 13.88 -20.64
CA VAL A 102 -31.93 14.74 -21.41
C VAL A 102 -33.24 14.92 -20.67
N GLU A 103 -33.86 16.06 -20.85
CA GLU A 103 -35.21 16.29 -20.36
C GLU A 103 -36.23 15.86 -21.44
N VAL A 104 -37.22 15.01 -21.06
CA VAL A 104 -38.25 14.50 -21.96
C VAL A 104 -39.63 14.79 -21.39
N ARG A 105 -40.58 15.13 -22.27
CA ARG A 105 -41.95 15.43 -21.87
C ARG A 105 -42.77 14.16 -21.72
N GLY A 106 -43.34 13.95 -20.54
CA GLY A 106 -44.17 12.82 -20.23
C GLY A 106 -45.63 12.94 -20.78
N PRO A 107 -46.40 11.83 -20.72
CA PRO A 107 -47.78 11.81 -21.16
C PRO A 107 -48.71 12.70 -20.31
N ASP A 108 -48.33 12.99 -19.09
CA ASP A 108 -48.98 13.90 -18.15
C ASP A 108 -48.60 15.36 -18.32
N GLY A 109 -47.72 15.66 -19.29
CA GLY A 109 -47.23 17.01 -19.60
C GLY A 109 -46.11 17.52 -18.72
N ARG A 110 -45.62 16.76 -17.72
CA ARG A 110 -44.44 17.07 -16.92
C ARG A 110 -43.15 16.72 -17.67
N ASN A 111 -42.06 17.32 -17.26
CA ASN A 111 -40.74 17.00 -17.78
C ASN A 111 -40.06 15.97 -16.87
N TYR A 112 -39.33 15.03 -17.46
CA TYR A 112 -38.66 13.91 -16.79
C TYR A 112 -37.22 13.83 -17.26
N PRO A 113 -36.23 13.71 -16.36
CA PRO A 113 -34.87 13.41 -16.75
C PRO A 113 -34.76 11.97 -17.29
N ALA A 114 -34.15 11.79 -18.45
CA ALA A 114 -33.89 10.49 -19.03
C ALA A 114 -32.41 10.29 -19.28
N ARG A 115 -31.90 9.10 -18.93
CA ARG A 115 -30.49 8.73 -19.02
C ARG A 115 -30.32 7.37 -19.65
N LEU A 116 -29.20 7.17 -20.31
CA LEU A 116 -28.82 5.89 -20.90
C LEU A 116 -27.51 5.41 -20.29
N PHE A 117 -27.44 4.12 -19.95
CA PHE A 117 -26.25 3.54 -19.31
C PHE A 117 -25.87 2.21 -19.97
N THR A 118 -24.63 1.77 -19.74
CA THR A 118 -24.24 0.39 -20.01
C THR A 118 -25.03 -0.56 -19.11
N PHE A 119 -25.41 -1.74 -19.64
CA PHE A 119 -26.08 -2.77 -18.86
C PHE A 119 -25.05 -3.69 -18.22
N LEU A 120 -25.13 -3.89 -16.90
CA LEU A 120 -24.21 -4.73 -16.17
C LEU A 120 -24.69 -6.20 -16.19
N PRO A 121 -23.76 -7.16 -16.36
CA PRO A 121 -24.07 -8.58 -16.25
C PRO A 121 -24.22 -8.99 -14.78
N GLY A 122 -24.93 -10.10 -14.55
CA GLY A 122 -25.11 -10.68 -13.22
C GLY A 122 -26.56 -10.73 -12.80
N ARG A 123 -26.78 -11.16 -11.57
CA ARG A 123 -28.11 -11.31 -10.97
C ARG A 123 -28.10 -10.89 -9.50
N VAL A 124 -29.23 -10.48 -9.00
CA VAL A 124 -29.46 -10.30 -7.57
C VAL A 124 -29.54 -11.69 -6.90
N THR A 125 -28.92 -11.86 -5.77
CA THR A 125 -28.85 -13.13 -5.02
C THR A 125 -29.41 -12.94 -3.60
N ALA A 126 -30.16 -13.91 -3.11
CA ALA A 126 -30.63 -13.88 -1.73
C ALA A 126 -29.47 -13.96 -0.74
N ASN A 127 -29.53 -13.19 0.34
CA ASN A 127 -28.48 -13.09 1.36
C ASN A 127 -28.10 -14.44 2.01
N THR A 128 -29.06 -15.33 2.22
CA THR A 128 -28.86 -16.66 2.79
C THR A 128 -28.06 -17.60 1.89
N ALA A 129 -27.96 -17.32 0.61
CA ALA A 129 -27.23 -18.09 -0.39
C ALA A 129 -25.77 -17.63 -0.58
N LEU A 130 -25.38 -16.50 0.04
CA LEU A 130 -24.03 -15.96 -0.13
C LEU A 130 -22.95 -16.86 0.51
N SER A 131 -21.99 -17.25 -0.29
CA SER A 131 -20.78 -17.93 0.20
C SER A 131 -19.87 -16.97 0.98
N THR A 132 -19.01 -17.52 1.83
CA THR A 132 -17.96 -16.73 2.54
C THR A 132 -17.13 -15.91 1.55
N GLN A 133 -16.82 -16.44 0.37
CA GLN A 133 -16.07 -15.73 -0.66
C GLN A 133 -16.86 -14.57 -1.27
N ALA A 134 -18.17 -14.71 -1.46
CA ALA A 134 -19.03 -13.63 -1.94
C ALA A 134 -19.11 -12.49 -0.90
N ILE A 135 -19.26 -12.82 0.38
CA ILE A 135 -19.28 -11.86 1.48
C ILE A 135 -17.95 -11.09 1.55
N LEU A 136 -16.81 -11.80 1.44
CA LEU A 136 -15.48 -11.17 1.38
C LEU A 136 -15.36 -10.22 0.18
N SER A 137 -15.79 -10.66 -1.00
CA SER A 137 -15.79 -9.88 -2.24
C SER A 137 -16.68 -8.63 -2.14
N PHE A 138 -17.81 -8.75 -1.42
CA PHE A 138 -18.69 -7.61 -1.15
C PHE A 138 -17.96 -6.53 -0.35
N GLY A 139 -17.37 -6.89 0.78
CA GLY A 139 -16.59 -5.95 1.59
C GLY A 139 -15.47 -5.26 0.81
N GLN A 140 -14.72 -6.02 0.01
CA GLN A 140 -13.66 -5.46 -0.86
C GLN A 140 -14.21 -4.47 -1.89
N THR A 141 -15.37 -4.77 -2.48
CA THR A 141 -15.96 -3.92 -3.52
C THR A 141 -16.56 -2.65 -2.93
N ALA A 142 -17.22 -2.73 -1.76
CA ALA A 142 -17.71 -1.56 -1.02
C ALA A 142 -16.56 -0.61 -0.66
N ALA A 143 -15.44 -1.14 -0.17
CA ALA A 143 -14.26 -0.34 0.12
C ALA A 143 -13.62 0.28 -1.13
N ARG A 144 -13.59 -0.43 -2.28
CA ARG A 144 -13.13 0.12 -3.57
C ARG A 144 -14.02 1.26 -4.04
N LEU A 145 -15.34 1.12 -3.90
CA LEU A 145 -16.29 2.18 -4.25
C LEU A 145 -16.03 3.44 -3.39
N GLY A 146 -15.89 3.29 -2.08
CA GLY A 146 -15.54 4.39 -1.19
C GLY A 146 -14.22 5.07 -1.59
N ARG A 147 -13.19 4.30 -1.98
CA ARG A 147 -11.94 4.85 -2.51
C ARG A 147 -12.09 5.57 -3.84
N ALA A 148 -12.90 5.02 -4.74
CA ALA A 148 -13.16 5.64 -6.05
C ALA A 148 -13.93 6.96 -5.91
N LEU A 149 -14.76 7.11 -4.88
CA LEU A 149 -15.47 8.35 -4.56
C LEU A 149 -14.62 9.36 -3.77
N ARG A 150 -13.44 9.01 -3.31
CA ARG A 150 -12.55 9.93 -2.58
C ARG A 150 -12.19 11.14 -3.45
N GLY A 151 -12.43 12.33 -2.91
CA GLY A 151 -12.22 13.59 -3.62
C GLY A 151 -13.32 13.97 -4.59
N PHE A 152 -14.37 13.16 -4.72
CA PHE A 152 -15.60 13.60 -5.38
C PHE A 152 -16.36 14.53 -4.45
N PHE A 153 -16.76 15.68 -4.99
CA PHE A 153 -17.57 16.68 -4.29
C PHE A 153 -18.67 17.19 -5.20
N HIS A 154 -19.87 17.32 -4.66
CA HIS A 154 -21.00 17.94 -5.36
C HIS A 154 -21.92 18.63 -4.37
N PRO A 155 -22.40 19.86 -4.66
CA PRO A 155 -23.25 20.62 -3.72
C PRO A 155 -24.57 19.93 -3.38
N ALA A 156 -25.06 19.05 -4.26
CA ALA A 156 -26.29 18.30 -4.03
C ALA A 156 -26.13 17.10 -3.09
N ALA A 157 -24.91 16.79 -2.63
CA ALA A 157 -24.67 15.70 -1.68
C ALA A 157 -25.03 16.08 -0.22
N ASP A 158 -25.25 17.37 0.05
CA ASP A 158 -25.67 17.87 1.35
C ASP A 158 -27.21 17.98 1.39
N TYR A 159 -27.87 16.82 1.41
CA TYR A 159 -29.33 16.75 1.62
C TYR A 159 -29.70 15.61 2.57
N GLU A 160 -30.79 15.83 3.30
CA GLU A 160 -31.24 14.90 4.33
C GLU A 160 -32.19 13.86 3.70
N ILE A 161 -31.84 12.57 3.86
CA ILE A 161 -32.70 11.44 3.56
C ILE A 161 -32.97 10.64 4.84
N LEU A 162 -34.11 9.94 4.87
CA LEU A 162 -34.51 9.16 6.04
C LEU A 162 -33.55 8.00 6.34
N TRP A 163 -32.89 7.48 5.30
CA TRP A 163 -31.93 6.37 5.39
C TRP A 163 -30.52 6.81 5.83
N ASP A 164 -30.24 8.11 5.88
CA ASP A 164 -28.96 8.63 6.33
C ASP A 164 -28.79 8.43 7.84
N LEU A 165 -27.84 7.57 8.20
CA LEU A 165 -27.54 7.21 9.59
C LEU A 165 -27.11 8.41 10.43
N THR A 166 -26.61 9.47 9.82
CA THR A 166 -26.20 10.70 10.56
C THR A 166 -27.40 11.41 11.19
N HIS A 167 -28.62 11.13 10.71
CA HIS A 167 -29.86 11.72 11.19
C HIS A 167 -30.77 10.72 11.91
N ALA A 168 -30.25 9.58 12.35
CA ALA A 168 -31.03 8.49 12.94
C ALA A 168 -31.84 8.89 14.20
N ALA A 169 -31.42 9.91 14.96
CA ALA A 169 -32.19 10.45 16.09
C ALA A 169 -33.64 10.86 15.70
N ARG A 170 -33.90 11.20 14.43
CA ARG A 170 -35.23 11.56 13.91
C ARG A 170 -36.22 10.40 13.89
N LEU A 171 -35.73 9.16 13.89
CA LEU A 171 -36.57 7.96 13.97
C LEU A 171 -37.45 7.96 15.21
N ARG A 172 -37.10 8.71 16.26
CA ARG A 172 -37.95 8.89 17.45
C ARG A 172 -39.36 9.41 17.10
N LEU A 173 -39.46 10.22 16.06
CA LEU A 173 -40.76 10.74 15.60
C LEU A 173 -41.64 9.65 14.98
N LEU A 174 -41.06 8.55 14.55
CA LEU A 174 -41.75 7.44 13.90
C LEU A 174 -42.02 6.24 14.84
N LEU A 175 -41.51 6.23 16.07
CA LEU A 175 -41.60 5.11 17.00
C LEU A 175 -43.04 4.70 17.32
N SER A 176 -44.00 5.65 17.26
CA SER A 176 -45.42 5.36 17.48
C SER A 176 -45.99 4.39 16.42
N HIS A 177 -45.37 4.25 15.28
CA HIS A 177 -45.78 3.31 14.23
C HIS A 177 -45.34 1.86 14.50
N VAL A 178 -44.31 1.66 15.36
CA VAL A 178 -43.88 0.33 15.80
C VAL A 178 -44.86 -0.20 16.85
N ALA A 179 -45.84 -1.01 16.41
CA ALA A 179 -46.96 -1.47 17.24
C ALA A 179 -46.51 -2.36 18.43
N ASP A 180 -45.54 -3.25 18.21
CA ASP A 180 -44.97 -4.14 19.23
C ASP A 180 -44.19 -3.33 20.27
N ALA A 181 -44.66 -3.33 21.51
CA ALA A 181 -44.07 -2.55 22.62
C ALA A 181 -42.66 -3.02 22.98
N ALA A 182 -42.34 -4.32 22.88
CA ALA A 182 -41.01 -4.85 23.15
C ALA A 182 -40.02 -4.41 22.07
N ARG A 183 -40.44 -4.48 20.81
CA ARG A 183 -39.65 -4.03 19.65
C ARG A 183 -39.41 -2.53 19.67
N ARG A 184 -40.44 -1.74 19.97
CA ARG A 184 -40.31 -0.31 20.15
C ARG A 184 -39.29 0.05 21.23
N ALA A 185 -39.35 -0.61 22.40
CA ALA A 185 -38.37 -0.42 23.47
C ALA A 185 -36.95 -0.84 23.06
N GLN A 186 -36.81 -1.86 22.17
CA GLN A 186 -35.51 -2.24 21.61
C GLN A 186 -34.94 -1.15 20.69
N VAL A 187 -35.76 -0.63 19.77
CA VAL A 187 -35.36 0.49 18.90
C VAL A 187 -35.02 1.73 19.77
N GLU A 188 -35.77 2.04 20.81
CA GLU A 188 -35.49 3.13 21.73
C GLU A 188 -34.08 2.97 22.35
N ARG A 189 -33.71 1.77 22.82
CA ARG A 189 -32.36 1.52 23.36
C ARG A 189 -31.26 1.74 22.35
N VAL A 190 -31.47 1.34 21.07
CA VAL A 190 -30.52 1.60 19.99
C VAL A 190 -30.35 3.10 19.76
N LEU A 191 -31.44 3.85 19.74
CA LEU A 191 -31.41 5.30 19.55
C LEU A 191 -30.73 6.01 20.72
N ASP A 192 -30.96 5.54 21.97
CA ASP A 192 -30.25 6.05 23.16
C ASP A 192 -28.74 5.85 23.03
N ARG A 193 -28.31 4.69 22.50
CA ARG A 193 -26.89 4.42 22.25
C ARG A 193 -26.37 5.31 21.13
N PHE A 194 -27.13 5.48 20.04
CA PHE A 194 -26.75 6.38 18.95
C PHE A 194 -26.51 7.80 19.46
N GLU A 195 -27.46 8.38 20.16
CA GLU A 195 -27.37 9.76 20.67
C GLU A 195 -26.26 9.97 21.71
N THR A 196 -25.94 8.93 22.51
CA THR A 196 -24.92 9.05 23.56
C THR A 196 -23.52 8.68 23.12
N ARG A 197 -23.35 7.80 22.11
CA ARG A 197 -22.05 7.25 21.71
C ARG A 197 -21.64 7.63 20.29
N VAL A 198 -22.59 7.64 19.35
CA VAL A 198 -22.32 7.84 17.92
C VAL A 198 -22.40 9.32 17.55
N GLU A 199 -23.53 9.95 17.79
CA GLU A 199 -23.82 11.33 17.38
C GLU A 199 -22.72 12.34 17.81
N PRO A 200 -22.18 12.30 19.04
CA PRO A 200 -21.12 13.23 19.45
C PRO A 200 -19.79 13.06 18.70
N VAL A 201 -19.55 11.89 18.12
CA VAL A 201 -18.30 11.55 17.44
C VAL A 201 -18.39 11.72 15.92
N LEU A 202 -19.58 11.61 15.33
CA LEU A 202 -19.80 11.71 13.87
C LEU A 202 -19.07 12.88 13.21
N PRO A 203 -19.06 14.11 13.75
CA PRO A 203 -18.39 15.24 13.13
C PRO A 203 -16.85 15.11 13.04
N THR A 204 -16.26 14.19 13.78
CA THR A 204 -14.80 13.96 13.82
C THR A 204 -14.36 12.84 12.90
N LEU A 205 -15.30 12.03 12.38
CA LEU A 205 -15.00 10.91 11.50
C LEU A 205 -14.67 11.36 10.07
N ARG A 206 -13.93 10.55 9.36
CA ARG A 206 -13.65 10.77 7.93
C ARG A 206 -14.93 10.75 7.13
N ALA A 207 -15.29 11.87 6.51
CA ALA A 207 -16.50 12.03 5.72
C ALA A 207 -16.20 12.32 4.25
N GLN A 208 -17.05 11.81 3.38
CA GLN A 208 -17.03 12.03 1.94
C GLN A 208 -18.40 11.75 1.34
N VAL A 209 -18.57 11.92 0.04
CA VAL A 209 -19.75 11.38 -0.65
C VAL A 209 -19.66 9.86 -0.64
N ILE A 210 -20.70 9.19 -0.11
CA ILE A 210 -20.84 7.75 -0.04
C ILE A 210 -22.00 7.26 -0.90
N HIS A 211 -22.10 5.96 -1.15
CA HIS A 211 -23.22 5.36 -1.88
C HIS A 211 -24.53 5.44 -1.08
N GLY A 212 -24.44 5.21 0.23
CA GLY A 212 -25.56 5.32 1.17
C GLY A 212 -26.48 4.10 1.23
N ASP A 213 -26.47 3.25 0.20
CA ASP A 213 -27.34 2.06 0.11
C ASP A 213 -26.63 0.89 -0.60
N MET A 214 -25.45 0.50 -0.09
CA MET A 214 -24.74 -0.70 -0.56
C MET A 214 -25.38 -1.97 0.00
N SER A 215 -26.57 -2.30 -0.49
CA SER A 215 -27.38 -3.47 -0.15
C SER A 215 -27.27 -4.58 -1.22
N LEU A 216 -27.85 -5.76 -0.95
CA LEU A 216 -27.90 -6.85 -1.93
C LEU A 216 -28.80 -6.54 -3.11
N ASP A 217 -29.82 -5.71 -2.94
CA ASP A 217 -30.72 -5.31 -4.02
C ASP A 217 -30.01 -4.41 -5.05
N ASN A 218 -28.95 -3.73 -4.62
CA ASN A 218 -28.15 -2.81 -5.42
C ASN A 218 -26.85 -3.42 -5.95
N VAL A 219 -26.66 -4.74 -5.78
CA VAL A 219 -25.45 -5.43 -6.22
C VAL A 219 -25.79 -6.66 -7.06
N LEU A 220 -25.10 -6.82 -8.18
CA LEU A 220 -25.19 -7.99 -9.05
C LEU A 220 -24.00 -8.92 -8.82
N LEU A 221 -24.25 -10.23 -8.79
CA LEU A 221 -23.22 -11.25 -8.67
C LEU A 221 -23.12 -12.09 -9.95
N ASP A 222 -21.89 -12.47 -10.31
CA ASP A 222 -21.59 -13.50 -11.30
C ASP A 222 -21.39 -14.84 -10.57
N ASP A 223 -21.98 -15.91 -11.06
CA ASP A 223 -21.84 -17.28 -10.52
C ASP A 223 -21.86 -17.35 -8.96
N ASP A 224 -22.58 -16.43 -8.33
CA ASP A 224 -22.74 -16.28 -6.86
C ASP A 224 -21.42 -16.04 -6.07
N VAL A 225 -20.35 -15.54 -6.72
CA VAL A 225 -19.03 -15.40 -6.10
C VAL A 225 -18.51 -13.97 -6.16
N ARG A 226 -18.60 -13.29 -7.31
CA ARG A 226 -18.01 -11.96 -7.51
C ARG A 226 -19.10 -10.93 -7.78
N ILE A 227 -18.87 -9.72 -7.27
CA ILE A 227 -19.68 -8.58 -7.65
C ILE A 227 -19.36 -8.20 -9.08
N SER A 228 -20.36 -8.33 -9.95
CA SER A 228 -20.31 -7.99 -11.38
C SER A 228 -21.02 -6.68 -11.71
N GLY A 229 -21.72 -6.07 -10.74
CA GLY A 229 -22.38 -4.80 -10.91
C GLY A 229 -22.75 -4.12 -9.60
N ILE A 230 -22.61 -2.81 -9.55
CA ILE A 230 -23.17 -1.91 -8.53
C ILE A 230 -24.14 -1.00 -9.25
N VAL A 231 -25.38 -0.95 -8.75
CA VAL A 231 -26.49 -0.17 -9.33
C VAL A 231 -27.09 0.74 -8.26
N ASP A 232 -27.97 1.60 -8.69
CA ASP A 232 -28.76 2.51 -7.87
C ASP A 232 -27.94 3.46 -6.97
N PHE A 233 -27.48 4.57 -7.56
CA PHE A 233 -26.80 5.68 -6.90
C PHE A 233 -27.80 6.74 -6.38
N GLY A 234 -29.05 6.34 -6.07
CA GLY A 234 -30.13 7.24 -5.67
C GLY A 234 -29.90 7.91 -4.31
N ASP A 235 -29.30 7.20 -3.38
CA ASP A 235 -29.19 7.59 -1.97
C ASP A 235 -27.80 8.13 -1.60
N MET A 236 -27.01 8.56 -2.61
CA MET A 236 -25.71 9.17 -2.37
C MET A 236 -25.83 10.42 -1.52
N THR A 237 -25.03 10.49 -0.45
CA THR A 237 -24.99 11.62 0.47
C THR A 237 -23.56 11.85 0.99
N HIS A 238 -23.29 13.04 1.54
CA HIS A 238 -22.04 13.35 2.23
C HIS A 238 -22.14 12.92 3.69
N ALA A 239 -21.50 11.80 4.03
CA ALA A 239 -21.58 11.22 5.38
C ALA A 239 -20.25 10.56 5.77
N PRO A 240 -20.06 10.18 7.05
CA PRO A 240 -18.90 9.40 7.46
C PRO A 240 -18.75 8.10 6.65
N LEU A 241 -17.52 7.83 6.20
CA LEU A 241 -17.21 6.67 5.35
C LEU A 241 -17.64 5.34 5.97
N VAL A 242 -17.56 5.21 7.29
CA VAL A 242 -17.97 4.01 8.02
C VAL A 242 -19.48 3.72 7.94
N CYS A 243 -20.31 4.71 7.61
CA CYS A 243 -21.76 4.52 7.44
C CYS A 243 -22.06 3.60 6.24
N ASP A 244 -21.32 3.70 5.12
CA ASP A 244 -21.44 2.78 3.97
C ASP A 244 -21.15 1.32 4.37
N LEU A 245 -20.11 1.10 5.18
CA LEU A 245 -19.81 -0.22 5.72
C LEU A 245 -20.90 -0.72 6.67
N ALA A 246 -21.43 0.15 7.52
CA ALA A 246 -22.49 -0.22 8.47
C ALA A 246 -23.79 -0.64 7.73
N VAL A 247 -24.16 0.10 6.68
CA VAL A 247 -25.27 -0.26 5.78
C VAL A 247 -25.00 -1.62 5.13
N SER A 248 -23.83 -1.81 4.55
CA SER A 248 -23.45 -3.08 3.93
C SER A 248 -23.53 -4.27 4.90
N VAL A 249 -23.03 -4.12 6.13
CA VAL A 249 -23.08 -5.18 7.14
C VAL A 249 -24.53 -5.49 7.54
N ALA A 250 -25.35 -4.47 7.78
CA ALA A 250 -26.72 -4.66 8.16
C ALA A 250 -27.54 -5.34 7.05
N ASP A 251 -27.54 -4.77 5.85
CA ASP A 251 -28.45 -5.16 4.77
C ASP A 251 -28.02 -6.47 4.07
N VAL A 252 -26.70 -6.73 3.95
CA VAL A 252 -26.20 -7.96 3.30
C VAL A 252 -26.37 -9.19 4.19
N LEU A 253 -26.37 -9.02 5.51
CA LEU A 253 -26.27 -10.13 6.45
C LEU A 253 -27.53 -10.35 7.27
N HIS A 254 -28.53 -9.49 7.19
CA HIS A 254 -29.79 -9.70 7.91
C HIS A 254 -30.50 -11.02 7.47
N GLY A 255 -31.17 -11.66 8.40
CA GLY A 255 -31.84 -12.94 8.14
C GLY A 255 -30.93 -14.18 8.07
N ARG A 256 -29.64 -14.03 8.38
CA ARG A 256 -28.69 -15.14 8.54
C ARG A 256 -28.58 -15.53 10.01
N ASP A 257 -28.49 -16.83 10.28
CA ASP A 257 -28.25 -17.32 11.64
C ASP A 257 -26.83 -17.02 12.13
N ASP A 258 -25.86 -16.89 11.19
CA ASP A 258 -24.44 -16.60 11.44
C ASP A 258 -24.06 -15.13 11.14
N ALA A 259 -25.01 -14.19 11.25
CA ALA A 259 -24.82 -12.80 10.81
C ALA A 259 -23.61 -12.10 11.46
N ILE A 260 -23.37 -12.30 12.77
CA ILE A 260 -22.23 -11.69 13.47
C ILE A 260 -20.88 -12.26 12.99
N GLU A 261 -20.80 -13.56 12.75
CA GLU A 261 -19.62 -14.23 12.21
C GLU A 261 -19.36 -13.80 10.75
N ALA A 262 -20.41 -13.77 9.94
CA ALA A 262 -20.35 -13.32 8.56
C ALA A 262 -19.98 -11.83 8.44
N ALA A 263 -20.41 -10.99 9.39
CA ALA A 263 -19.98 -9.58 9.49
C ALA A 263 -18.46 -9.47 9.63
N GLY A 264 -17.84 -10.36 10.40
CA GLY A 264 -16.38 -10.41 10.50
C GLY A 264 -15.70 -10.64 9.16
N VAL A 265 -16.28 -11.48 8.28
CA VAL A 265 -15.76 -11.73 6.92
C VAL A 265 -15.93 -10.49 6.03
N LEU A 266 -17.09 -9.84 6.06
CA LEU A 266 -17.37 -8.64 5.27
C LEU A 266 -16.44 -7.49 5.69
N ILE A 267 -16.34 -7.24 7.00
CA ILE A 267 -15.44 -6.22 7.58
C ILE A 267 -13.99 -6.53 7.19
N GLY A 268 -13.54 -7.79 7.31
CA GLY A 268 -12.22 -8.23 6.88
C GLY A 268 -11.96 -7.96 5.39
N GLY A 269 -12.96 -8.19 4.54
CA GLY A 269 -12.92 -7.83 3.12
C GLY A 269 -12.76 -6.32 2.91
N TYR A 270 -13.55 -5.52 3.61
CA TYR A 270 -13.50 -4.05 3.52
C TYR A 270 -12.13 -3.50 3.94
N VAL A 271 -11.64 -3.89 5.11
CA VAL A 271 -10.36 -3.36 5.63
C VAL A 271 -9.13 -3.87 4.87
N SER A 272 -9.26 -4.94 4.10
CA SER A 272 -8.21 -5.37 3.18
C SER A 272 -7.93 -4.36 2.05
N VAL A 273 -8.85 -3.40 1.85
CA VAL A 273 -8.78 -2.35 0.82
C VAL A 273 -8.70 -0.97 1.45
N THR A 274 -9.54 -0.70 2.46
CA THR A 274 -9.62 0.60 3.17
C THR A 274 -9.62 0.36 4.66
N PRO A 275 -8.52 0.61 5.38
CA PRO A 275 -8.44 0.47 6.82
C PRO A 275 -9.46 1.38 7.53
N LEU A 276 -10.03 0.90 8.63
CA LEU A 276 -10.84 1.72 9.55
C LEU A 276 -9.93 2.40 10.57
N GLU A 277 -10.30 3.61 10.94
CA GLU A 277 -9.74 4.30 12.10
C GLU A 277 -10.34 3.74 13.40
N ASP A 278 -9.68 3.97 14.54
CA ASP A 278 -10.09 3.37 15.82
C ASP A 278 -11.49 3.79 16.25
N ASP A 279 -11.85 5.05 16.05
CA ASP A 279 -13.19 5.57 16.37
C ASP A 279 -14.25 4.97 15.43
N GLU A 280 -13.94 4.81 14.13
CA GLU A 280 -14.83 4.14 13.18
C GLU A 280 -15.08 2.69 13.57
N ALA A 281 -14.02 1.95 13.90
CA ALA A 281 -14.13 0.55 14.34
C ALA A 281 -14.84 0.40 15.70
N ALA A 282 -14.74 1.39 16.56
CA ALA A 282 -15.41 1.40 17.86
C ALA A 282 -16.92 1.62 17.76
N LEU A 283 -17.37 2.37 16.74
CA LEU A 283 -18.77 2.74 16.54
C LEU A 283 -19.51 1.81 15.57
N LEU A 284 -18.80 0.93 14.83
CA LEU A 284 -19.38 0.15 13.76
C LEU A 284 -20.55 -0.74 14.23
N ALA A 285 -20.47 -1.36 15.39
CA ALA A 285 -21.57 -2.19 15.94
C ALA A 285 -22.81 -1.35 16.28
N ASP A 286 -22.62 -0.14 16.83
CA ASP A 286 -23.69 0.79 17.12
C ASP A 286 -24.35 1.32 15.82
N LEU A 287 -23.55 1.62 14.78
CA LEU A 287 -24.03 2.05 13.46
C LEU A 287 -24.81 0.93 12.73
N VAL A 288 -24.34 -0.32 12.78
CA VAL A 288 -25.06 -1.49 12.22
C VAL A 288 -26.41 -1.64 12.92
N ALA A 289 -26.44 -1.62 14.25
CA ALA A 289 -27.70 -1.70 14.99
C ALA A 289 -28.64 -0.53 14.67
N THR A 290 -28.09 0.68 14.45
CA THR A 290 -28.85 1.86 14.04
C THR A 290 -29.49 1.66 12.66
N ARG A 291 -28.76 1.09 11.67
CA ARG A 291 -29.33 0.77 10.35
C ARG A 291 -30.47 -0.24 10.46
N LEU A 292 -30.28 -1.31 11.24
CA LEU A 292 -31.31 -2.32 11.48
C LEU A 292 -32.56 -1.72 12.18
N ALA A 293 -32.37 -0.82 13.14
CA ALA A 293 -33.45 -0.10 13.80
C ALA A 293 -34.16 0.86 12.84
N THR A 294 -33.43 1.49 11.91
CA THR A 294 -34.00 2.33 10.85
C THR A 294 -34.92 1.49 9.97
N GLU A 295 -34.45 0.34 9.50
CA GLU A 295 -35.24 -0.57 8.66
C GLU A 295 -36.53 -1.02 9.36
N VAL A 296 -36.47 -1.47 10.61
CA VAL A 296 -37.61 -1.86 11.41
C VAL A 296 -38.62 -0.71 11.57
N THR A 297 -38.14 0.50 11.82
CA THR A 297 -38.99 1.67 12.08
C THR A 297 -39.64 2.18 10.79
N VAL A 298 -38.89 2.26 9.71
CA VAL A 298 -39.38 2.72 8.39
C VAL A 298 -40.35 1.73 7.81
N ALA A 299 -40.09 0.42 7.91
CA ALA A 299 -41.02 -0.62 7.50
C ALA A 299 -42.37 -0.53 8.23
N ALA A 300 -42.34 -0.32 9.54
CA ALA A 300 -43.57 -0.14 10.34
C ALA A 300 -44.34 1.13 9.92
N TRP A 301 -43.65 2.22 9.63
CA TRP A 301 -44.24 3.47 9.17
C TRP A 301 -44.86 3.35 7.79
N HIS A 302 -44.09 2.85 6.80
CA HIS A 302 -44.54 2.66 5.41
C HIS A 302 -45.68 1.63 5.29
N GLY A 303 -45.62 0.52 6.04
CA GLY A 303 -46.67 -0.48 6.07
C GLY A 303 -48.02 0.09 6.55
N GLY A 304 -48.00 1.11 7.41
CA GLY A 304 -49.16 1.86 7.84
C GLY A 304 -49.69 2.84 6.79
N LEU A 305 -48.82 3.45 6.00
CA LEU A 305 -49.18 4.44 4.97
C LEU A 305 -49.67 3.79 3.66
N TYR A 306 -49.04 2.68 3.28
CA TYR A 306 -49.24 2.02 1.98
C TYR A 306 -49.59 0.52 2.15
N PRO A 307 -50.77 0.16 2.68
CA PRO A 307 -51.13 -1.23 2.96
C PRO A 307 -51.08 -2.15 1.74
N ASP A 308 -51.39 -1.61 0.55
CA ASP A 308 -51.38 -2.35 -0.71
C ASP A 308 -49.95 -2.74 -1.19
N ASN A 309 -48.90 -2.05 -0.72
CA ASN A 309 -47.51 -2.31 -1.05
C ASN A 309 -46.70 -2.87 0.14
N ALA A 310 -47.40 -3.16 1.26
CA ALA A 310 -46.74 -3.58 2.52
C ALA A 310 -45.84 -4.81 2.35
N ALA A 311 -46.23 -5.78 1.49
CA ALA A 311 -45.44 -7.00 1.28
C ALA A 311 -44.03 -6.74 0.73
N TYR A 312 -43.85 -5.69 -0.07
CA TYR A 312 -42.52 -5.29 -0.60
C TYR A 312 -41.77 -4.46 0.41
N THR A 313 -42.37 -3.42 0.99
CA THR A 313 -41.76 -2.47 1.89
C THR A 313 -41.37 -3.06 3.26
N THR A 314 -41.93 -4.23 3.63
CA THR A 314 -41.63 -4.95 4.86
C THR A 314 -40.83 -6.24 4.65
N SER A 315 -40.38 -6.52 3.44
CA SER A 315 -39.73 -7.82 3.10
C SER A 315 -38.42 -8.06 3.87
N GLY A 316 -37.62 -7.03 4.13
CA GLY A 316 -36.36 -7.09 4.87
C GLY A 316 -36.53 -7.09 6.40
N GLU A 317 -37.65 -6.55 6.91
CA GLU A 317 -37.89 -6.34 8.34
C GLU A 317 -37.72 -7.57 9.23
N PRO A 318 -38.17 -8.79 8.86
CA PRO A 318 -37.94 -9.97 9.70
C PRO A 318 -36.45 -10.31 9.86
N GLY A 319 -35.65 -10.09 8.82
CA GLY A 319 -34.20 -10.30 8.84
C GLY A 319 -33.49 -9.28 9.70
N ALA A 320 -33.87 -8.00 9.57
CA ALA A 320 -33.34 -6.91 10.40
C ALA A 320 -33.62 -7.12 11.89
N ARG A 321 -34.84 -7.57 12.21
CA ARG A 321 -35.22 -7.94 13.59
C ARG A 321 -34.36 -9.07 14.13
N ALA A 322 -34.19 -10.15 13.39
CA ALA A 322 -33.40 -11.31 13.83
C ALA A 322 -31.93 -10.92 14.10
N PHE A 323 -31.34 -10.08 13.23
CA PHE A 323 -29.98 -9.64 13.41
C PHE A 323 -29.84 -8.68 14.62
N LEU A 324 -30.80 -7.80 14.83
CA LEU A 324 -30.82 -6.91 16.00
C LEU A 324 -30.96 -7.70 17.30
N ASP A 325 -31.82 -8.75 17.30
CA ASP A 325 -31.97 -9.67 18.43
C ASP A 325 -30.66 -10.42 18.73
N ALA A 326 -29.94 -10.85 17.69
CA ALA A 326 -28.64 -11.51 17.82
C ALA A 326 -27.57 -10.56 18.42
N ILE A 327 -27.58 -9.29 18.01
CA ILE A 327 -26.67 -8.27 18.60
C ILE A 327 -26.98 -8.07 20.09
N GLU A 328 -28.22 -7.90 20.47
CA GLU A 328 -28.61 -7.76 21.88
C GLU A 328 -28.29 -9.01 22.70
N ALA A 329 -28.58 -10.20 22.20
CA ALA A 329 -28.29 -11.47 22.87
C ALA A 329 -26.79 -11.70 23.09
N THR A 330 -25.97 -11.29 22.13
CA THR A 330 -24.50 -11.37 22.21
C THR A 330 -23.95 -10.28 23.14
N GLY A 331 -24.59 -9.14 23.21
CA GLY A 331 -24.15 -7.94 23.90
C GLY A 331 -23.26 -7.02 23.03
N PHE A 332 -23.58 -5.72 23.03
CA PHE A 332 -22.92 -4.73 22.19
C PHE A 332 -21.40 -4.68 22.39
N ASP A 333 -20.90 -4.83 23.60
CA ASP A 333 -19.46 -4.79 23.89
C ASP A 333 -18.74 -5.97 23.25
N GLU A 334 -19.34 -7.15 23.26
CA GLU A 334 -18.77 -8.35 22.60
C GLU A 334 -18.85 -8.24 21.09
N VAL A 335 -19.93 -7.73 20.51
CA VAL A 335 -20.05 -7.48 19.07
C VAL A 335 -19.02 -6.44 18.62
N THR A 336 -18.88 -5.33 19.36
CA THR A 336 -17.87 -4.30 19.10
C THR A 336 -16.46 -4.91 19.13
N ARG A 337 -16.17 -5.76 20.14
CA ARG A 337 -14.87 -6.45 20.22
C ARG A 337 -14.62 -7.31 18.99
N ARG A 338 -15.61 -8.11 18.54
CA ARG A 338 -15.50 -8.97 17.35
C ARG A 338 -15.32 -8.14 16.08
N PHE A 339 -16.06 -7.04 15.92
CA PHE A 339 -15.93 -6.16 14.76
C PHE A 339 -14.56 -5.45 14.73
N ARG A 340 -14.07 -4.98 15.89
CA ARG A 340 -12.71 -4.45 16.02
C ARG A 340 -11.64 -5.49 15.71
N GLU A 341 -11.81 -6.74 16.11
CA GLU A 341 -10.89 -7.83 15.77
C GLU A 341 -10.91 -8.08 14.25
N ALA A 342 -12.08 -8.11 13.64
CA ALA A 342 -12.22 -8.27 12.18
C ALA A 342 -11.62 -7.07 11.41
N SER A 343 -11.78 -5.84 11.91
CA SER A 343 -11.22 -4.63 11.30
C SER A 343 -9.70 -4.57 11.33
N ARG A 344 -9.07 -5.34 12.20
CA ARG A 344 -7.63 -5.49 12.29
C ARG A 344 -7.02 -6.43 11.22
N GLY A 345 -7.87 -7.00 10.37
CA GLY A 345 -7.48 -7.60 9.07
C GLY A 345 -6.72 -8.91 9.11
N LEU A 346 -6.59 -9.64 10.24
CA LEU A 346 -5.85 -10.90 10.27
C LEU A 346 -6.50 -11.98 11.15
N PRO A 347 -6.51 -13.24 10.68
CA PRO A 347 -6.99 -14.40 11.45
C PRO A 347 -6.01 -14.84 12.55
N TYR A 348 -4.94 -14.08 12.82
CA TYR A 348 -3.99 -14.45 13.87
C TYR A 348 -4.50 -14.02 15.23
N ARG A 349 -4.70 -14.99 16.12
CA ARG A 349 -4.82 -14.72 17.56
C ARG A 349 -3.58 -13.94 18.00
N ARG A 350 -3.74 -12.65 18.29
CA ARG A 350 -2.66 -11.83 18.81
C ARG A 350 -2.17 -12.43 20.13
N ALA A 351 -0.91 -12.82 20.17
CA ALA A 351 -0.27 -13.22 21.40
C ALA A 351 0.18 -11.94 22.16
N ALA A 352 0.16 -11.97 23.47
CA ALA A 352 0.81 -10.93 24.26
C ALA A 352 2.30 -10.83 23.85
N THR A 353 2.83 -9.62 23.78
CA THR A 353 4.20 -9.37 23.29
C THR A 353 5.25 -10.19 24.05
N GLY A 354 5.10 -10.34 25.37
CA GLY A 354 6.02 -11.17 26.19
C GLY A 354 6.00 -12.64 25.79
N ASP A 355 4.81 -13.22 25.63
CA ASP A 355 4.66 -14.62 25.22
C ASP A 355 5.20 -14.86 23.82
N LEU A 356 4.95 -13.91 22.89
CA LEU A 356 5.46 -13.98 21.53
C LEU A 356 6.99 -13.93 21.49
N LEU A 357 7.60 -13.06 22.30
CA LEU A 357 9.06 -12.93 22.40
C LEU A 357 9.70 -14.22 22.93
N GLU A 358 9.10 -14.84 23.95
CA GLU A 358 9.59 -16.11 24.49
C GLU A 358 9.46 -17.26 23.48
N ARG A 359 8.31 -17.36 22.79
CA ARG A 359 8.11 -18.34 21.72
C ARG A 359 9.12 -18.15 20.59
N ARG A 360 9.37 -16.89 20.18
CA ARG A 360 10.34 -16.54 19.13
C ARG A 360 11.75 -16.95 19.54
N ARG A 361 12.18 -16.67 20.78
CA ARG A 361 13.52 -17.06 21.26
C ARG A 361 13.74 -18.58 21.18
N ARG A 362 12.70 -19.36 21.47
CA ARG A 362 12.75 -20.83 21.34
C ARG A 362 12.77 -21.31 19.89
N ALA A 363 11.93 -20.71 19.03
CA ALA A 363 11.76 -21.15 17.64
C ALA A 363 12.84 -20.62 16.70
N LEU A 364 13.37 -19.41 16.95
CA LEU A 364 14.32 -18.69 16.09
C LEU A 364 15.54 -18.18 16.90
N PRO A 365 16.32 -19.07 17.53
CA PRO A 365 17.32 -18.70 18.54
C PRO A 365 18.49 -17.87 18.02
N ARG A 366 18.75 -17.90 16.69
CA ARG A 366 19.84 -17.13 16.04
C ARG A 366 19.34 -16.02 15.13
N SER A 367 18.04 -15.69 15.15
CA SER A 367 17.49 -14.60 14.38
C SER A 367 17.46 -13.32 15.24
N PRO A 368 18.33 -12.33 15.00
CA PRO A 368 18.42 -11.15 15.85
C PRO A 368 17.16 -10.31 15.78
N LEU A 369 16.92 -9.52 16.81
CA LEU A 369 15.90 -8.49 16.88
C LEU A 369 16.60 -7.14 17.04
N PHE A 370 16.01 -6.11 16.44
CA PHE A 370 16.41 -4.74 16.71
C PHE A 370 15.97 -4.35 18.11
N TYR A 371 16.75 -3.45 18.72
CA TYR A 371 16.51 -2.81 20.01
C TYR A 371 16.58 -3.75 21.22
N SER A 372 16.97 -3.18 22.35
CA SER A 372 17.01 -3.87 23.64
C SER A 372 15.62 -4.29 24.10
N ARG A 373 14.60 -3.49 23.76
CA ARG A 373 13.18 -3.82 23.87
C ARG A 373 12.60 -3.96 22.47
N PRO A 374 12.46 -5.17 21.96
CA PRO A 374 11.95 -5.41 20.60
C PRO A 374 10.55 -4.83 20.39
N VAL A 375 10.31 -4.29 19.21
CA VAL A 375 8.99 -3.77 18.80
C VAL A 375 8.16 -4.90 18.22
N HIS A 376 6.92 -5.04 18.70
CA HIS A 376 5.94 -5.96 18.16
C HIS A 376 5.08 -5.21 17.14
N LEU A 377 5.32 -5.43 15.86
CA LEU A 377 4.61 -4.76 14.77
C LEU A 377 3.49 -5.63 14.23
N VAL A 378 2.32 -5.03 14.01
CA VAL A 378 1.10 -5.73 13.56
C VAL A 378 0.46 -5.14 12.32
N ARG A 379 0.80 -3.90 11.96
CA ARG A 379 0.28 -3.18 10.78
C ARG A 379 1.33 -2.20 10.25
N GLY A 380 1.28 -1.94 8.95
CA GLY A 380 2.06 -0.89 8.31
C GLY A 380 1.19 -0.12 7.31
N GLU A 381 1.45 1.20 7.16
CA GLU A 381 0.78 2.07 6.20
C GLU A 381 1.70 3.23 5.80
N GLY A 382 2.03 3.33 4.53
CA GLY A 382 2.96 4.36 4.04
C GLY A 382 4.31 4.31 4.76
N VAL A 383 4.64 5.32 5.53
CA VAL A 383 5.88 5.38 6.36
C VAL A 383 5.66 4.93 7.80
N TRP A 384 4.43 4.56 8.17
CA TRP A 384 4.06 4.25 9.54
C TRP A 384 3.93 2.76 9.81
N LEU A 385 4.43 2.34 10.96
CA LEU A 385 4.27 1.01 11.52
C LEU A 385 3.52 1.11 12.85
N PHE A 386 2.76 0.09 13.20
CA PHE A 386 1.90 0.09 14.39
C PHE A 386 2.09 -1.17 15.22
N ASP A 387 2.11 -1.01 16.54
CA ASP A 387 2.12 -2.12 17.49
C ASP A 387 0.69 -2.58 17.87
N PRO A 388 0.53 -3.63 18.71
CA PRO A 388 -0.79 -4.11 19.14
C PRO A 388 -1.64 -3.08 19.90
N GLU A 389 -1.02 -2.10 20.53
CA GLU A 389 -1.63 -1.00 21.28
C GLU A 389 -1.90 0.22 20.39
N ASP A 390 -1.77 0.07 19.06
CA ASP A 390 -1.92 1.09 18.02
C ASP A 390 -0.95 2.29 18.16
N ARG A 391 0.11 2.14 18.94
CA ARG A 391 1.18 3.11 18.95
C ARG A 391 1.85 3.09 17.57
N ARG A 392 1.97 4.26 16.96
CA ARG A 392 2.61 4.42 15.66
C ARG A 392 4.11 4.67 15.78
N TYR A 393 4.84 4.14 14.82
CA TYR A 393 6.28 4.30 14.68
C TYR A 393 6.59 4.80 13.28
N LEU A 394 7.34 5.88 13.16
CA LEU A 394 7.87 6.38 11.90
C LEU A 394 9.04 5.49 11.46
N ASP A 395 8.92 4.88 10.30
CA ASP A 395 9.97 4.02 9.74
C ASP A 395 11.02 4.85 8.99
N CYS A 396 12.16 5.06 9.63
CA CYS A 396 13.31 5.73 9.03
C CYS A 396 14.42 4.76 8.62
N TYR A 397 14.16 3.45 8.63
CA TYR A 397 15.18 2.42 8.39
C TYR A 397 14.89 1.53 7.19
N ASN A 398 13.64 1.15 6.96
CA ASN A 398 13.30 0.01 6.10
C ASN A 398 13.24 0.40 4.63
N ASN A 399 14.19 -0.09 3.82
CA ASN A 399 14.19 0.12 2.38
C ASN A 399 13.49 -1.01 1.59
N VAL A 400 12.92 -2.00 2.27
CA VAL A 400 12.17 -3.08 1.64
C VAL A 400 10.83 -2.59 1.12
N PRO A 401 9.96 -1.94 1.95
CA PRO A 401 8.74 -1.32 1.46
C PRO A 401 9.03 0.03 0.79
N VAL A 402 9.65 -0.03 -0.39
CA VAL A 402 10.18 1.16 -1.06
C VAL A 402 9.12 2.18 -1.41
N VAL A 403 7.91 1.72 -1.77
CA VAL A 403 6.76 2.58 -2.09
C VAL A 403 5.82 2.76 -0.89
N GLY A 404 6.25 2.32 0.29
CA GLY A 404 5.51 2.42 1.54
C GLY A 404 4.85 1.12 1.98
N HIS A 405 4.74 0.94 3.29
CA HIS A 405 4.13 -0.24 3.88
C HIS A 405 2.71 -0.44 3.35
N SER A 406 2.38 -1.69 2.99
CA SER A 406 1.04 -2.10 2.54
C SER A 406 0.49 -1.26 1.39
N HIS A 407 1.34 -0.88 0.43
CA HIS A 407 0.91 -0.04 -0.69
C HIS A 407 -0.24 -0.70 -1.46
N PRO A 408 -1.40 -0.01 -1.64
CA PRO A 408 -2.61 -0.63 -2.17
C PRO A 408 -2.45 -1.24 -3.56
N ARG A 409 -1.70 -0.57 -4.47
CA ARG A 409 -1.47 -1.08 -5.84
C ARG A 409 -0.66 -2.37 -5.84
N VAL A 410 0.38 -2.46 -4.99
CA VAL A 410 1.21 -3.66 -4.86
C VAL A 410 0.40 -4.80 -4.25
N ALA A 411 -0.30 -4.55 -3.15
CA ALA A 411 -1.16 -5.54 -2.50
C ALA A 411 -2.25 -6.07 -3.44
N TRP A 412 -2.87 -5.18 -4.23
CA TRP A 412 -3.86 -5.56 -5.24
C TRP A 412 -3.26 -6.39 -6.36
N ALA A 413 -2.12 -5.98 -6.93
CA ALA A 413 -1.45 -6.70 -8.02
C ALA A 413 -1.08 -8.13 -7.60
N VAL A 414 -0.51 -8.30 -6.41
CA VAL A 414 -0.20 -9.62 -5.82
C VAL A 414 -1.48 -10.45 -5.68
N ALA A 415 -2.54 -9.89 -5.09
CA ALA A 415 -3.79 -10.61 -4.85
C ALA A 415 -4.48 -11.02 -6.16
N GLN A 416 -4.50 -10.17 -7.18
CA GLN A 416 -5.10 -10.49 -8.47
C GLN A 416 -4.31 -11.57 -9.20
N GLN A 417 -3.00 -11.42 -9.30
CA GLN A 417 -2.18 -12.41 -10.00
C GLN A 417 -2.19 -13.77 -9.29
N GLN A 418 -2.18 -13.79 -7.94
CA GLN A 418 -2.28 -15.03 -7.16
C GLN A 418 -3.59 -15.80 -7.42
N ARG A 419 -4.69 -15.08 -7.68
CA ARG A 419 -5.98 -15.69 -8.05
C ARG A 419 -6.01 -16.25 -9.47
N LEU A 420 -5.24 -15.65 -10.38
CA LEU A 420 -5.21 -16.06 -11.78
C LEU A 420 -4.27 -17.25 -11.99
N LEU A 421 -3.02 -17.06 -11.64
CA LEU A 421 -1.98 -18.07 -11.87
C LEU A 421 -0.73 -17.75 -11.05
N ALA A 422 -0.28 -18.71 -10.25
CA ALA A 422 1.04 -18.76 -9.63
C ALA A 422 1.78 -19.98 -10.17
N THR A 423 2.81 -19.79 -10.98
CA THR A 423 3.60 -20.86 -11.60
C THR A 423 5.05 -20.42 -11.77
N HIS A 424 5.91 -21.30 -12.28
CA HIS A 424 7.32 -20.98 -12.52
C HIS A 424 7.57 -20.41 -13.93
N SER A 425 8.71 -19.76 -14.11
CA SER A 425 9.09 -19.04 -15.31
C SER A 425 9.38 -19.91 -16.56
N ARG A 426 9.23 -21.23 -16.48
CA ARG A 426 9.34 -22.14 -17.63
C ARG A 426 8.11 -22.14 -18.55
N TYR A 427 7.02 -21.50 -18.13
CA TYR A 427 5.85 -21.23 -18.97
C TYR A 427 5.86 -19.79 -19.45
N LEU A 428 5.34 -19.57 -20.65
CA LEU A 428 5.18 -18.21 -21.17
C LEU A 428 4.12 -17.46 -20.33
N HIS A 429 4.50 -16.26 -19.88
CA HIS A 429 3.61 -15.37 -19.15
C HIS A 429 4.05 -13.92 -19.36
N GLU A 430 3.10 -13.04 -19.63
CA GLU A 430 3.31 -11.63 -20.00
C GLU A 430 4.09 -10.87 -18.92
N ALA A 431 3.68 -10.98 -17.66
CA ALA A 431 4.31 -10.24 -16.57
C ALA A 431 5.81 -10.54 -16.39
N ILE A 432 6.27 -11.74 -16.76
CA ILE A 432 7.69 -12.11 -16.67
C ILE A 432 8.49 -11.35 -17.74
N VAL A 433 7.96 -11.34 -18.97
CA VAL A 433 8.61 -10.68 -20.12
C VAL A 433 8.57 -9.16 -19.92
N GLU A 434 7.43 -8.61 -19.57
CA GLU A 434 7.25 -7.17 -19.32
C GLU A 434 8.18 -6.64 -18.22
N LEU A 435 8.30 -7.36 -17.10
CA LEU A 435 9.23 -6.98 -16.04
C LEU A 435 10.68 -6.98 -16.54
N ALA A 436 11.09 -8.01 -17.29
CA ALA A 436 12.45 -8.08 -17.84
C ALA A 436 12.72 -6.94 -18.82
N GLU A 437 11.76 -6.61 -19.68
CA GLU A 437 11.86 -5.50 -20.64
C GLU A 437 11.93 -4.14 -19.94
N ARG A 438 11.08 -3.91 -18.93
CA ARG A 438 11.09 -2.66 -18.15
C ARG A 438 12.39 -2.49 -17.38
N LEU A 439 12.91 -3.52 -16.74
CA LEU A 439 14.21 -3.44 -16.04
C LEU A 439 15.33 -3.08 -17.01
N LYS A 440 15.40 -3.73 -18.17
CA LYS A 440 16.40 -3.40 -19.20
C LYS A 440 16.29 -1.96 -19.70
N ALA A 441 15.06 -1.46 -19.88
CA ALA A 441 14.82 -0.10 -20.37
C ALA A 441 15.35 0.99 -19.42
N THR A 442 15.55 0.67 -18.13
CA THR A 442 16.12 1.60 -17.13
C THR A 442 17.64 1.57 -17.02
N LEU A 443 18.29 0.66 -17.72
CA LEU A 443 19.73 0.37 -17.64
C LEU A 443 20.46 0.70 -18.96
N PRO A 444 21.80 0.81 -18.95
CA PRO A 444 22.57 0.92 -20.17
C PRO A 444 22.25 -0.21 -21.15
N PRO A 445 22.15 0.05 -22.47
CA PRO A 445 21.73 -0.94 -23.47
C PRO A 445 22.54 -2.23 -23.54
N ALA A 446 23.79 -2.21 -23.07
CA ALA A 446 24.64 -3.38 -23.01
C ALA A 446 24.20 -4.40 -21.93
N LEU A 447 23.43 -3.97 -20.92
CA LEU A 447 22.83 -4.83 -19.90
C LEU A 447 21.50 -5.37 -20.41
N ASP A 448 21.55 -6.39 -21.24
CA ASP A 448 20.46 -6.83 -22.09
C ASP A 448 19.87 -8.22 -21.77
N ALA A 449 20.42 -8.92 -20.76
CA ALA A 449 19.89 -10.20 -20.28
C ALA A 449 19.47 -10.11 -18.80
N VAL A 450 18.26 -10.62 -18.46
CA VAL A 450 17.69 -10.59 -17.11
C VAL A 450 17.52 -12.01 -16.58
N LEU A 451 17.99 -12.26 -15.38
CA LEU A 451 17.80 -13.49 -14.63
C LEU A 451 17.05 -13.18 -13.33
N LEU A 452 15.84 -13.72 -13.17
CA LEU A 452 14.99 -13.49 -12.02
C LEU A 452 15.18 -14.56 -10.95
N VAL A 453 15.34 -14.13 -9.71
CA VAL A 453 15.52 -14.98 -8.52
C VAL A 453 14.69 -14.40 -7.36
N ASN A 454 14.89 -14.85 -6.11
CA ASN A 454 14.01 -14.49 -4.99
C ASN A 454 14.65 -13.56 -3.96
N SER A 455 15.96 -13.44 -3.98
CA SER A 455 16.72 -12.62 -3.01
C SER A 455 17.99 -12.05 -3.61
N GLY A 456 18.47 -10.93 -3.05
CA GLY A 456 19.76 -10.36 -3.43
C GLY A 456 20.92 -11.35 -3.21
N SER A 457 20.82 -12.22 -2.22
CA SER A 457 21.83 -13.28 -2.01
C SER A 457 21.89 -14.25 -3.18
N GLU A 458 20.74 -14.71 -3.69
CA GLU A 458 20.69 -15.58 -4.89
C GLU A 458 21.21 -14.85 -6.13
N ALA A 459 20.84 -13.58 -6.30
CA ALA A 459 21.29 -12.79 -7.44
C ALA A 459 22.81 -12.54 -7.43
N ASN A 460 23.38 -12.23 -6.26
CA ASN A 460 24.83 -12.08 -6.11
C ASN A 460 25.60 -13.40 -6.24
N ASP A 461 25.03 -14.52 -5.75
CA ASP A 461 25.61 -15.86 -5.95
C ASP A 461 25.64 -16.23 -7.43
N LEU A 462 24.54 -15.94 -8.15
CA LEU A 462 24.45 -16.17 -9.58
C LEU A 462 25.45 -15.28 -10.35
N ALA A 463 25.58 -14.01 -9.98
CA ALA A 463 26.59 -13.11 -10.55
C ALA A 463 28.00 -13.64 -10.34
N TRP A 464 28.29 -14.16 -9.14
CA TRP A 464 29.58 -14.78 -8.85
C TRP A 464 29.85 -16.02 -9.71
N ARG A 465 28.86 -16.89 -9.85
CA ARG A 465 28.94 -18.07 -10.71
C ARG A 465 29.21 -17.71 -12.16
N ILE A 466 28.51 -16.70 -12.70
CA ILE A 466 28.69 -16.20 -14.07
C ILE A 466 30.06 -15.57 -14.24
N ALA A 467 30.49 -14.71 -13.32
CA ALA A 467 31.79 -14.06 -13.38
C ALA A 467 32.96 -15.05 -13.45
N ARG A 468 32.88 -16.10 -12.63
CA ARG A 468 33.89 -17.17 -12.64
C ARG A 468 33.92 -17.94 -13.98
N ALA A 469 32.74 -18.25 -14.49
CA ALA A 469 32.63 -19.00 -15.74
C ALA A 469 33.13 -18.16 -16.93
N ALA A 470 32.69 -16.90 -17.01
CA ALA A 470 33.07 -16.00 -18.11
C ALA A 470 34.55 -15.64 -18.13
N THR A 471 35.18 -15.46 -16.98
CA THR A 471 36.59 -15.06 -16.90
C THR A 471 37.55 -16.22 -16.77
N GLY A 472 37.10 -17.43 -16.41
CA GLY A 472 37.95 -18.56 -16.04
C GLY A 472 38.78 -18.35 -14.79
N ARG A 473 38.45 -17.34 -13.99
CA ARG A 473 39.16 -16.91 -12.77
C ARG A 473 38.33 -17.19 -11.53
N SER A 474 38.92 -17.08 -10.34
CA SER A 474 38.23 -17.45 -9.11
C SER A 474 38.47 -16.47 -7.94
N GLY A 475 39.11 -15.31 -8.21
CA GLY A 475 39.33 -14.29 -7.18
C GLY A 475 38.27 -13.20 -7.22
N ALA A 476 37.87 -12.67 -6.06
CA ALA A 476 36.98 -11.53 -5.91
C ALA A 476 37.62 -10.41 -5.11
N VAL A 477 37.21 -9.17 -5.39
CA VAL A 477 37.54 -8.01 -4.58
C VAL A 477 36.25 -7.38 -4.06
N VAL A 478 36.20 -7.02 -2.75
CA VAL A 478 35.08 -6.37 -2.08
C VAL A 478 35.60 -5.28 -1.14
N THR A 479 34.76 -4.37 -0.65
CA THR A 479 35.16 -3.45 0.42
C THR A 479 35.28 -4.17 1.76
N ALA A 480 36.03 -3.60 2.69
CA ALA A 480 36.40 -4.24 3.96
C ALA A 480 35.23 -4.50 4.91
N CYS A 481 34.09 -3.83 4.71
CA CYS A 481 32.85 -4.03 5.48
C CYS A 481 31.64 -4.32 4.57
N ALA A 482 31.87 -4.85 3.36
CA ALA A 482 30.80 -5.17 2.43
C ALA A 482 29.86 -6.26 2.94
N TYR A 483 28.60 -6.19 2.50
CA TYR A 483 27.59 -7.24 2.68
C TYR A 483 26.87 -7.51 1.35
N HIS A 484 26.99 -8.73 0.83
CA HIS A 484 26.39 -9.15 -0.44
C HIS A 484 25.45 -10.37 -0.32
N GLY A 485 25.25 -10.89 0.87
CA GLY A 485 24.29 -11.98 1.12
C GLY A 485 24.78 -13.07 2.06
N LEU A 486 23.91 -14.08 2.22
CA LEU A 486 24.03 -15.12 3.27
C LEU A 486 24.26 -16.56 2.73
N THR A 487 24.30 -16.77 1.41
CA THR A 487 24.72 -18.08 0.87
C THR A 487 26.22 -18.29 1.12
N GLU A 488 26.73 -19.54 1.03
CA GLU A 488 28.15 -19.81 1.23
C GLU A 488 29.03 -18.92 0.34
N ALA A 489 28.63 -18.76 -0.94
CA ALA A 489 29.36 -17.93 -1.88
C ALA A 489 29.30 -16.43 -1.54
N THR A 490 28.11 -15.90 -1.22
CA THR A 490 27.95 -14.48 -0.88
C THR A 490 28.40 -14.14 0.52
N HIS A 491 28.33 -15.09 1.49
CA HIS A 491 28.94 -14.92 2.80
C HIS A 491 30.46 -14.73 2.66
N ALA A 492 31.10 -15.51 1.77
CA ALA A 492 32.53 -15.30 1.47
C ALA A 492 32.84 -13.90 0.92
N LEU A 493 31.87 -13.27 0.24
CA LEU A 493 31.96 -11.90 -0.30
C LEU A 493 31.47 -10.82 0.70
N SER A 494 31.09 -11.20 1.94
CA SER A 494 30.48 -10.33 2.93
C SER A 494 31.36 -10.19 4.19
N PRO A 495 32.44 -9.41 4.14
CA PRO A 495 33.32 -9.22 5.30
C PRO A 495 32.64 -8.70 6.57
N GLU A 496 31.51 -7.98 6.45
CA GLU A 496 30.68 -7.56 7.60
C GLU A 496 30.26 -8.75 8.49
N GLU A 497 30.03 -9.94 7.89
CA GLU A 497 29.56 -11.15 8.56
C GLU A 497 30.69 -12.14 8.93
N TRP A 498 31.93 -11.84 8.57
CA TRP A 498 33.03 -12.78 8.85
C TRP A 498 33.28 -12.95 10.33
N GLY A 499 33.43 -14.20 10.74
CA GLY A 499 33.89 -14.56 12.06
C GLY A 499 35.33 -14.06 12.32
N LYS A 500 35.72 -13.94 13.60
CA LYS A 500 37.05 -13.50 13.98
C LYS A 500 38.13 -14.43 13.38
N GLY A 501 38.93 -13.88 12.49
CA GLY A 501 40.00 -14.62 11.79
C GLY A 501 39.55 -15.32 10.49
N GLU A 502 38.30 -15.24 10.14
CA GLU A 502 37.79 -15.75 8.84
C GLU A 502 38.36 -14.89 7.70
N ARG A 503 38.93 -15.53 6.70
CA ARG A 503 39.53 -14.89 5.51
C ARG A 503 39.46 -15.88 4.35
N PRO A 504 38.37 -15.88 3.54
CA PRO A 504 38.28 -16.74 2.35
C PRO A 504 39.44 -16.47 1.39
N ALA A 505 40.21 -17.49 1.06
CA ALA A 505 41.46 -17.35 0.30
C ALA A 505 41.27 -16.80 -1.12
N HIS A 506 40.01 -16.79 -1.62
CA HIS A 506 39.66 -16.29 -2.95
C HIS A 506 39.10 -14.86 -2.93
N VAL A 507 39.02 -14.23 -1.75
CA VAL A 507 38.50 -12.85 -1.59
C VAL A 507 39.59 -11.95 -1.02
N ALA A 508 39.84 -10.84 -1.70
CA ALA A 508 40.69 -9.76 -1.22
C ALA A 508 39.79 -8.53 -0.90
N THR A 509 40.13 -7.82 0.16
CA THR A 509 39.41 -6.63 0.59
C THR A 509 40.19 -5.35 0.27
N ILE A 510 39.42 -4.30 -0.05
CA ILE A 510 39.93 -2.94 -0.19
C ILE A 510 39.28 -2.03 0.86
N PRO A 511 39.98 -0.95 1.30
CA PRO A 511 39.36 0.05 2.16
C PRO A 511 38.22 0.73 1.40
N ALA A 512 37.09 0.93 2.06
CA ALA A 512 35.97 1.71 1.51
C ALA A 512 36.38 3.20 1.42
N PRO A 513 35.80 3.97 0.46
CA PRO A 513 36.21 5.36 0.19
C PRO A 513 35.65 6.34 1.25
N ASP A 514 36.13 6.22 2.48
CA ASP A 514 35.79 7.12 3.59
C ASP A 514 36.63 8.42 3.52
N GLY A 515 36.01 9.48 3.01
CA GLY A 515 36.61 10.80 2.94
C GLY A 515 36.57 11.58 4.27
N TYR A 516 36.00 11.03 5.35
CA TYR A 516 35.89 11.70 6.64
C TYR A 516 36.92 11.21 7.67
N ARG A 517 36.97 9.94 8.01
CA ARG A 517 37.92 9.35 8.96
C ARG A 517 38.93 8.41 8.31
N GLY A 518 38.74 8.09 7.04
CA GLY A 518 39.62 7.15 6.36
C GLY A 518 40.99 7.70 6.01
N ALA A 519 41.82 6.85 5.37
CA ALA A 519 43.22 7.14 5.07
C ALA A 519 43.40 8.33 4.11
N TYR A 520 42.47 8.55 3.18
CA TYR A 520 42.49 9.66 2.23
C TYR A 520 41.26 10.52 2.43
N ARG A 521 41.46 11.71 3.01
CA ARG A 521 40.37 12.63 3.34
C ARG A 521 39.88 13.42 2.13
N ARG A 522 38.64 13.92 2.19
CA ARG A 522 38.00 14.64 1.08
C ARG A 522 38.65 15.98 0.72
N ASP A 523 39.49 16.52 1.58
CA ASP A 523 40.35 17.71 1.33
C ASP A 523 41.64 17.42 0.55
N ILE A 524 41.98 16.15 0.38
CA ILE A 524 43.14 15.71 -0.39
C ILE A 524 42.78 15.57 -1.87
N ALA A 525 43.47 16.27 -2.77
CA ALA A 525 43.26 16.15 -4.20
C ALA A 525 43.45 14.70 -4.68
N GLY A 526 42.50 14.16 -5.44
CA GLY A 526 42.54 12.80 -5.97
C GLY A 526 42.34 11.72 -4.89
N TRP A 527 41.69 12.05 -3.77
CA TRP A 527 41.48 11.11 -2.67
C TRP A 527 40.67 9.87 -3.09
N ALA A 528 39.67 10.06 -3.92
CA ALA A 528 38.81 9.00 -4.40
C ALA A 528 39.55 8.01 -5.31
N GLU A 529 40.38 8.52 -6.23
CA GLU A 529 41.20 7.71 -7.11
C GLU A 529 42.29 6.95 -6.35
N ARG A 530 42.79 7.52 -5.24
CA ARG A 530 43.74 6.82 -4.35
C ARG A 530 43.08 5.62 -3.67
N TYR A 531 41.80 5.72 -3.25
CA TYR A 531 41.06 4.57 -2.74
C TYR A 531 40.88 3.51 -3.85
N ALA A 532 40.53 3.91 -5.06
CA ALA A 532 40.34 2.97 -6.17
C ALA A 532 41.69 2.26 -6.54
N ALA A 533 42.83 2.88 -6.27
CA ALA A 533 44.13 2.27 -6.56
C ALA A 533 44.43 1.01 -5.74
N HIS A 534 43.81 0.85 -4.56
CA HIS A 534 43.90 -0.39 -3.78
C HIS A 534 43.36 -1.64 -4.50
N ILE A 535 42.56 -1.46 -5.55
CA ILE A 535 42.10 -2.58 -6.39
C ILE A 535 43.29 -3.34 -7.01
N ASP A 536 44.33 -2.63 -7.45
CA ASP A 536 45.48 -3.26 -8.07
C ASP A 536 46.26 -4.16 -7.08
N ASP A 537 46.46 -3.67 -5.87
CA ASP A 537 47.14 -4.43 -4.80
C ASP A 537 46.30 -5.64 -4.36
N ALA A 538 44.97 -5.44 -4.21
CA ALA A 538 44.03 -6.51 -3.85
C ALA A 538 43.98 -7.60 -4.92
N ALA A 539 43.93 -7.21 -6.18
CA ALA A 539 43.98 -8.15 -7.30
C ALA A 539 45.32 -8.89 -7.36
N GLY A 540 46.45 -8.21 -7.07
CA GLY A 540 47.75 -8.83 -6.96
C GLY A 540 47.82 -9.88 -5.85
N ALA A 541 47.16 -9.63 -4.71
CA ALA A 541 47.09 -10.55 -3.56
C ALA A 541 46.30 -11.84 -3.86
N LEU A 542 45.42 -11.86 -4.88
CA LEU A 542 44.70 -13.05 -5.34
C LEU A 542 45.63 -14.08 -6.02
N GLY A 543 46.84 -13.64 -6.47
CA GLY A 543 47.83 -14.51 -7.06
C GLY A 543 47.32 -15.26 -8.30
N GLY A 544 47.62 -16.55 -8.40
CA GLY A 544 47.21 -17.40 -9.52
C GLY A 544 45.71 -17.57 -9.73
N ARG A 545 44.84 -17.10 -8.81
CA ARG A 545 43.40 -17.09 -8.98
C ARG A 545 42.93 -16.06 -10.00
N GLY A 546 43.64 -14.92 -10.11
CA GLY A 546 43.24 -13.76 -10.91
C GLY A 546 41.91 -13.17 -10.47
N LEU A 547 41.63 -11.97 -10.91
CA LEU A 547 40.39 -11.25 -10.58
C LEU A 547 39.26 -11.70 -11.50
N ALA A 548 38.24 -12.38 -10.97
CA ALA A 548 36.98 -12.70 -11.67
C ALA A 548 36.01 -11.52 -11.62
N ALA A 549 35.77 -10.96 -10.42
CA ALA A 549 34.89 -9.82 -10.24
C ALA A 549 35.30 -8.93 -9.04
N ILE A 550 34.91 -7.66 -9.16
CA ILE A 550 34.76 -6.75 -8.01
C ILE A 550 33.27 -6.54 -7.76
N TYR A 551 32.88 -6.59 -6.49
CA TYR A 551 31.52 -6.26 -6.06
C TYR A 551 31.53 -4.92 -5.33
N LEU A 552 30.72 -3.99 -5.77
CA LEU A 552 30.52 -2.70 -5.14
C LEU A 552 29.04 -2.42 -4.92
N ASP A 553 28.65 -2.12 -3.69
CA ASP A 553 27.42 -1.39 -3.37
C ASP A 553 27.70 0.10 -3.59
N PRO A 554 27.13 0.76 -4.61
CA PRO A 554 27.48 2.16 -4.91
C PRO A 554 27.10 3.14 -3.80
N GLY A 555 26.21 2.77 -2.90
CA GLY A 555 25.85 3.53 -1.69
C GLY A 555 26.76 3.25 -0.49
N PHE A 556 27.63 2.24 -0.58
CA PHE A 556 28.52 1.79 0.52
C PHE A 556 27.77 1.65 1.84
N THR A 557 26.59 1.03 1.79
CA THR A 557 25.61 1.06 2.87
C THR A 557 26.04 0.29 4.11
N ALA A 558 26.78 -0.79 3.97
CA ALA A 558 27.39 -1.54 5.06
C ALA A 558 28.65 -0.84 5.58
N ASP A 559 29.44 -0.21 4.70
CA ASP A 559 30.64 0.54 5.04
C ASP A 559 30.35 1.89 5.75
N GLY A 560 29.08 2.26 5.95
CA GLY A 560 28.67 3.47 6.69
C GLY A 560 28.03 4.56 5.83
N ILE A 561 27.40 4.21 4.72
CA ILE A 561 26.74 5.12 3.77
C ILE A 561 27.72 6.18 3.28
N LEU A 562 28.73 5.74 2.55
CA LEU A 562 29.73 6.65 1.99
C LEU A 562 29.26 7.20 0.64
N ALA A 563 29.51 8.45 0.38
CA ALA A 563 29.17 9.13 -0.87
C ALA A 563 30.45 9.66 -1.55
N PRO A 564 31.27 8.77 -2.13
CA PRO A 564 32.45 9.21 -2.87
C PRO A 564 32.01 9.94 -4.15
N PRO A 565 32.84 10.83 -4.71
CA PRO A 565 32.53 11.46 -5.97
C PRO A 565 32.47 10.40 -7.11
N PRO A 566 31.74 10.69 -8.19
CA PRO A 566 31.58 9.79 -9.35
C PRO A 566 32.90 9.24 -9.89
N ALA A 567 33.98 9.98 -9.75
CA ALA A 567 35.35 9.58 -10.15
C ALA A 567 35.82 8.27 -9.47
N TYR A 568 35.36 7.95 -8.27
CA TYR A 568 35.72 6.70 -7.59
C TYR A 568 35.24 5.47 -8.38
N LEU A 569 33.94 5.43 -8.69
CA LEU A 569 33.35 4.30 -9.44
C LEU A 569 33.92 4.23 -10.86
N ALA A 570 34.14 5.39 -11.51
CA ALA A 570 34.75 5.44 -12.82
C ALA A 570 36.17 4.83 -12.84
N GLU A 571 36.99 5.18 -11.87
CA GLU A 571 38.34 4.64 -11.75
C GLU A 571 38.34 3.16 -11.33
N ALA A 572 37.44 2.75 -10.42
CA ALA A 572 37.26 1.35 -10.05
C ALA A 572 36.89 0.49 -11.27
N ALA A 573 35.92 0.94 -12.07
CA ALA A 573 35.52 0.26 -13.31
C ALA A 573 36.69 0.14 -14.31
N ARG A 574 37.43 1.23 -14.50
CA ARG A 574 38.59 1.26 -15.41
C ARG A 574 39.68 0.24 -14.98
N ARG A 575 40.03 0.23 -13.69
CA ARG A 575 41.02 -0.70 -13.12
C ARG A 575 40.58 -2.15 -13.23
N THR A 576 39.31 -2.42 -12.86
CA THR A 576 38.74 -3.76 -12.95
C THR A 576 38.85 -4.33 -14.36
N ARG A 577 38.49 -3.53 -15.38
CA ARG A 577 38.62 -3.94 -16.79
C ARG A 577 40.08 -4.14 -17.22
N ALA A 578 41.00 -3.26 -16.80
CA ALA A 578 42.43 -3.38 -17.08
C ALA A 578 43.02 -4.69 -16.53
N LEU A 579 42.49 -5.15 -15.38
CA LEU A 579 42.86 -6.41 -14.74
C LEU A 579 42.13 -7.62 -15.34
N GLY A 580 41.20 -7.40 -16.27
CA GLY A 580 40.41 -8.44 -16.93
C GLY A 580 39.35 -9.07 -16.01
N GLY A 581 38.94 -8.37 -14.96
CA GLY A 581 37.81 -8.71 -14.08
C GLY A 581 36.52 -8.05 -14.53
N LEU A 582 35.41 -8.48 -13.94
CA LEU A 582 34.07 -7.93 -14.18
C LEU A 582 33.62 -7.06 -13.01
N LEU A 583 32.87 -5.98 -13.30
CA LEU A 583 32.28 -5.11 -12.29
C LEU A 583 30.83 -5.50 -12.04
N VAL A 584 30.51 -5.86 -10.80
CA VAL A 584 29.17 -6.11 -10.30
C VAL A 584 28.73 -4.90 -9.46
N ALA A 585 27.69 -4.20 -9.90
CA ALA A 585 27.03 -3.17 -9.11
C ALA A 585 25.89 -3.81 -8.28
N ASP A 586 26.05 -3.80 -6.97
CA ASP A 586 25.02 -4.33 -6.05
C ASP A 586 24.08 -3.20 -5.64
N GLU A 587 22.95 -3.10 -6.35
CA GLU A 587 21.90 -2.09 -6.17
C GLU A 587 20.80 -2.55 -5.18
N VAL A 588 21.03 -3.62 -4.46
CA VAL A 588 20.05 -4.21 -3.53
C VAL A 588 19.64 -3.24 -2.41
N GLN A 589 20.50 -2.30 -2.05
CA GLN A 589 20.20 -1.30 -1.01
C GLN A 589 20.01 0.11 -1.54
N ALA A 590 20.78 0.54 -2.52
CA ALA A 590 20.82 1.91 -3.01
C ALA A 590 19.94 2.15 -4.26
N GLY A 591 19.49 1.10 -4.94
CA GLY A 591 18.65 1.18 -6.12
C GLY A 591 17.20 1.62 -5.89
N HIS A 592 16.41 1.57 -6.97
CA HIS A 592 14.99 1.94 -7.02
C HIS A 592 14.73 3.41 -6.63
N GLY A 593 15.57 4.32 -7.09
CA GLY A 593 15.36 5.76 -6.96
C GLY A 593 15.77 6.37 -5.62
N ARG A 594 16.31 5.57 -4.71
CA ARG A 594 16.64 5.99 -3.34
C ARG A 594 17.61 7.18 -3.27
N CYS A 595 18.57 7.26 -4.19
CA CYS A 595 19.53 8.37 -4.26
C CYS A 595 18.95 9.67 -4.85
N GLY A 596 17.70 9.66 -5.30
CA GLY A 596 16.93 10.87 -5.63
C GLY A 596 17.27 11.53 -6.97
N THR A 597 18.15 10.95 -7.77
CA THR A 597 18.55 11.49 -9.08
C THR A 597 18.29 10.52 -10.24
N HIS A 598 18.46 9.24 -10.00
CA HIS A 598 18.33 8.16 -10.98
C HIS A 598 17.69 6.94 -10.32
N LEU A 599 17.20 6.00 -11.11
CA LEU A 599 16.65 4.76 -10.58
C LEU A 599 17.75 3.88 -9.96
N TRP A 600 18.96 3.92 -10.51
CA TRP A 600 20.13 3.15 -10.05
C TRP A 600 21.24 4.07 -9.58
N SER A 601 21.81 3.75 -8.44
CA SER A 601 22.78 4.61 -7.74
C SER A 601 24.14 4.72 -8.45
N PHE A 602 24.50 3.77 -9.32
CA PHE A 602 25.72 3.86 -10.13
C PHE A 602 25.63 4.85 -11.30
N GLN A 603 24.41 5.19 -11.77
CA GLN A 603 24.20 5.96 -13.00
C GLN A 603 24.86 7.35 -13.00
N PRO A 604 24.86 8.12 -11.90
CA PRO A 604 25.56 9.42 -11.86
C PRO A 604 27.05 9.35 -12.17
N SER A 605 27.70 8.21 -11.98
CA SER A 605 29.13 8.02 -12.27
C SER A 605 29.42 7.79 -13.75
N GLY A 606 28.39 7.62 -14.60
CA GLY A 606 28.54 7.37 -16.03
C GLY A 606 29.21 6.04 -16.40
N ILE A 607 29.28 5.09 -15.44
CA ILE A 607 29.85 3.77 -15.71
C ILE A 607 28.79 2.83 -16.29
N GLU A 608 29.26 1.80 -16.99
CA GLU A 608 28.48 0.66 -17.43
C GLU A 608 28.98 -0.59 -16.72
N PRO A 609 28.35 -1.04 -15.61
CA PRO A 609 28.71 -2.30 -14.99
C PRO A 609 28.56 -3.49 -15.94
N ASP A 610 29.25 -4.58 -15.68
CA ASP A 610 29.07 -5.81 -16.43
C ASP A 610 27.86 -6.61 -15.95
N MET A 611 27.51 -6.41 -14.67
CA MET A 611 26.35 -6.99 -14.00
C MET A 611 25.75 -5.99 -13.01
N VAL A 612 24.42 -5.97 -12.92
CA VAL A 612 23.67 -5.22 -11.91
C VAL A 612 22.79 -6.18 -11.14
N VAL A 613 22.89 -6.15 -9.80
CA VAL A 613 22.07 -6.96 -8.91
C VAL A 613 21.06 -6.06 -8.21
N THR A 614 19.80 -6.46 -8.19
CA THR A 614 18.73 -5.78 -7.46
C THR A 614 17.88 -6.76 -6.65
N GLY A 615 17.22 -6.27 -5.62
CA GLY A 615 16.39 -7.09 -4.71
C GLY A 615 15.59 -6.21 -3.75
N LYS A 616 15.58 -6.49 -2.45
CA LYS A 616 14.87 -5.77 -1.37
C LYS A 616 13.68 -4.89 -1.80
N PRO A 617 13.90 -3.67 -2.40
CA PRO A 617 12.83 -2.76 -2.79
C PRO A 617 12.00 -3.27 -3.97
N MET A 618 12.53 -4.18 -4.79
CA MET A 618 11.96 -4.60 -6.07
C MET A 618 10.51 -5.09 -5.97
N GLY A 619 10.13 -5.77 -4.87
CA GLY A 619 8.79 -6.33 -4.67
C GLY A 619 8.02 -5.70 -3.50
N ASP A 620 8.48 -4.59 -2.92
CA ASP A 620 7.86 -3.93 -1.77
C ASP A 620 7.52 -4.88 -0.60
N GLY A 621 8.42 -5.84 -0.33
CA GLY A 621 8.25 -6.88 0.67
C GLY A 621 7.89 -8.25 0.08
N PHE A 622 7.46 -8.35 -1.18
CA PHE A 622 7.30 -9.62 -1.85
C PHE A 622 8.68 -10.14 -2.32
N PRO A 623 9.01 -11.44 -2.11
CA PRO A 623 10.30 -12.00 -2.48
C PRO A 623 10.52 -12.00 -3.99
N ILE A 624 11.36 -11.10 -4.47
CA ILE A 624 11.86 -11.06 -5.85
C ILE A 624 13.18 -10.31 -5.89
N ALA A 625 14.08 -10.75 -6.78
CA ALA A 625 15.34 -10.11 -7.10
C ALA A 625 15.71 -10.40 -8.55
N ALA A 626 16.63 -9.63 -9.08
CA ALA A 626 17.12 -9.81 -10.43
C ALA A 626 18.63 -9.61 -10.52
N LEU A 627 19.24 -10.36 -11.43
CA LEU A 627 20.54 -10.08 -11.99
C LEU A 627 20.34 -9.63 -13.44
N VAL A 628 20.80 -8.44 -13.77
CA VAL A 628 20.88 -7.97 -15.17
C VAL A 628 22.33 -8.01 -15.60
N VAL A 629 22.61 -8.67 -16.71
CA VAL A 629 23.96 -9.00 -17.17
C VAL A 629 24.10 -8.73 -18.66
N LYS A 630 25.31 -8.38 -19.10
CA LYS A 630 25.62 -8.27 -20.52
C LYS A 630 25.58 -9.65 -21.19
N SER A 631 24.95 -9.76 -22.36
CA SER A 631 24.85 -11.03 -23.11
C SER A 631 26.20 -11.64 -23.44
N ASP A 632 27.23 -10.83 -23.73
CA ASP A 632 28.58 -11.31 -24.03
C ASP A 632 29.25 -11.94 -22.79
N VAL A 633 28.98 -11.41 -21.59
CA VAL A 633 29.41 -12.01 -20.33
C VAL A 633 28.66 -13.32 -20.08
N LEU A 634 27.35 -13.34 -20.32
CA LEU A 634 26.53 -14.53 -20.14
C LEU A 634 26.93 -15.66 -21.12
N ALA A 635 27.35 -15.31 -22.33
CA ALA A 635 27.86 -16.26 -23.34
C ALA A 635 29.12 -17.02 -22.88
N GLY A 636 29.86 -16.51 -21.91
CA GLY A 636 30.96 -17.19 -21.26
C GLY A 636 30.57 -18.36 -20.36
N VAL A 637 29.28 -18.48 -20.03
CA VAL A 637 28.76 -19.61 -19.26
C VAL A 637 28.48 -20.77 -20.23
N PRO A 638 28.91 -22.03 -19.93
CA PRO A 638 28.61 -23.16 -20.81
C PRO A 638 27.11 -23.30 -21.10
N GLY A 639 26.76 -23.43 -22.38
CA GLY A 639 25.36 -23.44 -22.86
C GLY A 639 24.49 -24.56 -22.29
N GLU A 640 25.10 -25.64 -21.78
CA GLU A 640 24.41 -26.74 -21.08
C GLU A 640 24.06 -26.39 -19.63
N THR A 641 24.52 -25.23 -19.12
CA THR A 641 24.27 -24.80 -17.74
C THR A 641 22.89 -24.18 -17.64
N GLU A 642 21.97 -24.87 -17.00
CA GLU A 642 20.65 -24.33 -16.69
C GLU A 642 20.73 -23.32 -15.55
N LEU A 643 20.23 -22.09 -15.80
CA LEU A 643 20.14 -21.00 -14.84
C LEU A 643 18.65 -20.79 -14.48
N PHE A 644 18.11 -21.68 -13.66
CA PHE A 644 16.69 -21.71 -13.32
C PHE A 644 16.50 -21.69 -11.79
N SER A 645 15.54 -20.90 -11.35
CA SER A 645 15.00 -20.90 -9.97
C SER A 645 13.52 -21.22 -10.00
N THR A 646 13.05 -22.15 -9.19
CA THR A 646 11.65 -22.58 -9.17
C THR A 646 10.69 -21.43 -8.89
N PHE A 647 11.01 -20.56 -7.94
CA PHE A 647 10.18 -19.42 -7.58
C PHE A 647 10.63 -18.11 -8.22
N GLY A 648 11.86 -18.05 -8.74
CA GLY A 648 12.38 -16.85 -9.39
C GLY A 648 11.58 -16.50 -10.63
N GLY A 649 11.09 -15.26 -10.67
CA GLY A 649 10.28 -14.76 -11.78
C GLY A 649 8.90 -15.41 -11.88
N ASN A 650 8.31 -15.90 -10.78
CA ASN A 650 6.91 -16.32 -10.81
C ASN A 650 6.00 -15.12 -11.10
N PRO A 651 4.83 -15.33 -11.76
CA PRO A 651 3.96 -14.23 -12.18
C PRO A 651 3.52 -13.31 -11.04
N VAL A 652 3.33 -13.84 -9.83
CA VAL A 652 2.88 -13.05 -8.67
C VAL A 652 3.97 -12.09 -8.21
N ALA A 653 5.22 -12.58 -8.13
CA ALA A 653 6.37 -11.75 -7.81
C ALA A 653 6.63 -10.68 -8.89
N CYS A 654 6.47 -11.05 -10.18
CA CYS A 654 6.58 -10.10 -11.29
C CYS A 654 5.50 -9.03 -11.23
N ALA A 655 4.25 -9.39 -10.90
CA ALA A 655 3.15 -8.43 -10.74
C ALA A 655 3.43 -7.44 -9.58
N ALA A 656 4.00 -7.92 -8.47
CA ALA A 656 4.43 -7.03 -7.39
C ALA A 656 5.50 -6.03 -7.87
N ALA A 657 6.53 -6.52 -8.56
CA ALA A 657 7.63 -5.68 -9.04
C ALA A 657 7.20 -4.67 -10.11
N LEU A 658 6.31 -5.05 -11.02
CA LEU A 658 5.71 -4.15 -12.00
C LEU A 658 4.92 -3.03 -11.31
N ALA A 659 4.09 -3.38 -10.33
CA ALA A 659 3.34 -2.39 -9.55
C ALA A 659 4.26 -1.42 -8.78
N VAL A 660 5.41 -1.90 -8.28
CA VAL A 660 6.42 -1.03 -7.64
C VAL A 660 7.00 -0.03 -8.63
N LEU A 661 7.38 -0.49 -9.84
CA LEU A 661 7.90 0.40 -10.88
C LEU A 661 6.87 1.44 -11.30
N ASP A 662 5.60 1.03 -11.46
CA ASP A 662 4.49 1.94 -11.77
C ASP A 662 4.32 3.03 -10.70
N VAL A 663 4.34 2.65 -9.42
CA VAL A 663 4.19 3.61 -8.32
C VAL A 663 5.35 4.59 -8.28
N ILE A 664 6.60 4.10 -8.42
CA ILE A 664 7.79 4.97 -8.44
C ILE A 664 7.69 6.01 -9.56
N GLU A 665 7.22 5.60 -10.74
CA GLU A 665 7.09 6.46 -11.92
C GLU A 665 5.91 7.43 -11.76
N ASP A 666 4.70 6.91 -11.52
CA ASP A 666 3.45 7.69 -11.47
C ASP A 666 3.43 8.71 -10.34
N GLU A 667 4.03 8.40 -9.19
CA GLU A 667 4.08 9.28 -8.02
C GLU A 667 5.35 10.13 -7.98
N GLY A 668 6.24 10.01 -8.97
CA GLY A 668 7.47 10.81 -9.08
C GLY A 668 8.44 10.62 -7.91
N LEU A 669 8.50 9.41 -7.33
CA LEU A 669 9.17 9.16 -6.07
C LEU A 669 10.69 9.37 -6.13
N VAL A 670 11.31 9.24 -7.30
CA VAL A 670 12.75 9.53 -7.47
C VAL A 670 13.04 11.01 -7.21
N ALA A 671 12.27 11.90 -7.83
CA ALA A 671 12.43 13.35 -7.63
C ALA A 671 12.10 13.75 -6.19
N SER A 672 11.01 13.22 -5.63
CA SER A 672 10.61 13.44 -4.23
C SER A 672 11.74 13.02 -3.26
N ALA A 673 12.36 11.85 -3.46
CA ALA A 673 13.48 11.39 -2.65
C ALA A 673 14.68 12.35 -2.71
N GLY A 674 14.94 12.96 -3.86
CA GLY A 674 15.97 13.98 -4.03
C GLY A 674 15.68 15.25 -3.23
N GLU A 675 14.46 15.79 -3.37
CA GLU A 675 14.05 17.03 -2.70
C GLU A 675 13.96 16.86 -1.18
N VAL A 676 13.26 15.81 -0.71
CA VAL A 676 13.11 15.55 0.72
C VAL A 676 14.44 15.17 1.36
N GLY A 677 15.27 14.39 0.65
CA GLY A 677 16.61 14.06 1.10
C GLY A 677 17.54 15.27 1.24
N ALA A 678 17.48 16.23 0.31
CA ALA A 678 18.23 17.49 0.41
C ALA A 678 17.74 18.31 1.61
N TYR A 679 16.43 18.42 1.82
CA TYR A 679 15.83 19.08 2.98
C TYR A 679 16.30 18.44 4.29
N LEU A 680 16.20 17.12 4.41
CA LEU A 680 16.62 16.38 5.60
C LEU A 680 18.13 16.54 5.88
N ARG A 681 18.98 16.45 4.86
CA ARG A 681 20.44 16.67 5.03
C ARG A 681 20.77 18.07 5.50
N GLN A 682 20.05 19.09 5.00
CA GLN A 682 20.21 20.47 5.49
C GLN A 682 19.84 20.58 6.98
N GLY A 683 18.74 19.97 7.40
CA GLY A 683 18.34 19.92 8.81
C GLY A 683 19.36 19.20 9.69
N LEU A 684 19.89 18.06 9.21
CA LEU A 684 20.92 17.30 9.91
C LEU A 684 22.23 18.08 10.02
N ALA A 685 22.63 18.84 8.99
CA ALA A 685 23.80 19.71 9.05
C ALA A 685 23.62 20.82 10.09
N ALA A 686 22.44 21.41 10.19
CA ALA A 686 22.12 22.39 11.24
C ALA A 686 22.13 21.77 12.65
N LEU A 687 21.75 20.48 12.79
CA LEU A 687 21.94 19.75 14.05
C LEU A 687 23.43 19.55 14.38
N ALA A 688 24.24 19.25 13.40
CA ALA A 688 25.70 19.07 13.59
C ALA A 688 26.40 20.33 14.13
N GLU A 689 25.88 21.52 13.76
CA GLU A 689 26.39 22.79 14.31
C GLU A 689 26.13 22.94 15.82
N ARG A 690 25.06 22.29 16.34
CA ARG A 690 24.63 22.34 17.74
C ARG A 690 25.11 21.15 18.58
N HIS A 691 25.35 20.02 17.94
CA HIS A 691 25.72 18.77 18.58
C HIS A 691 27.10 18.28 18.10
N PRO A 692 28.20 18.54 18.83
CA PRO A 692 29.55 18.10 18.47
C PRO A 692 29.68 16.56 18.33
N LEU A 693 28.74 15.81 18.88
CA LEU A 693 28.64 14.36 18.70
C LEU A 693 28.44 13.95 17.23
N ILE A 694 27.80 14.81 16.40
CA ILE A 694 27.67 14.59 14.95
C ILE A 694 28.97 15.02 14.29
N GLY A 695 29.74 14.05 13.79
CA GLY A 695 31.00 14.32 13.10
C GLY A 695 30.85 14.54 11.61
N ASP A 696 29.95 13.78 10.97
CA ASP A 696 29.71 13.88 9.52
C ASP A 696 28.27 13.55 9.16
N VAL A 697 27.72 14.27 8.16
CA VAL A 697 26.43 14.01 7.55
C VAL A 697 26.66 13.80 6.05
N ARG A 698 26.34 12.61 5.55
CA ARG A 698 26.65 12.22 4.17
C ARG A 698 25.54 11.38 3.55
N GLY A 699 25.65 11.13 2.27
CA GLY A 699 24.67 10.35 1.50
C GLY A 699 23.93 11.19 0.45
N GLU A 700 23.02 10.55 -0.28
CA GLU A 700 22.23 11.15 -1.36
C GLU A 700 20.76 10.72 -1.26
N GLY A 701 19.85 11.61 -1.67
CA GLY A 701 18.41 11.36 -1.59
C GLY A 701 18.00 10.91 -0.19
N LEU A 702 17.23 9.82 -0.11
CA LEU A 702 16.80 9.17 1.13
C LEU A 702 17.71 8.00 1.55
N LEU A 703 19.01 8.11 1.30
CA LEU A 703 20.06 7.23 1.83
C LEU A 703 21.10 8.11 2.53
N ILE A 704 20.96 8.28 3.86
CA ILE A 704 21.74 9.25 4.63
C ILE A 704 22.40 8.54 5.81
N GLY A 705 23.68 8.82 6.00
CA GLY A 705 24.48 8.43 7.16
C GLY A 705 24.80 9.63 8.04
N VAL A 706 24.54 9.49 9.34
CA VAL A 706 24.95 10.48 10.36
C VAL A 706 25.98 9.82 11.26
N GLU A 707 27.24 10.18 11.09
CA GLU A 707 28.33 9.59 11.84
C GLU A 707 28.51 10.26 13.20
N LEU A 708 28.46 9.47 14.26
CA LEU A 708 28.66 9.93 15.62
C LEU A 708 30.09 9.68 16.06
N ILE A 709 30.70 10.71 16.66
CA ILE A 709 32.09 10.69 17.12
C ILE A 709 32.19 11.17 18.55
N GLU A 710 33.29 10.78 19.23
CA GLU A 710 33.75 11.33 20.50
C GLU A 710 35.16 11.90 20.31
N GLU A 711 35.50 12.91 21.09
CA GLU A 711 36.90 13.38 21.15
C GLU A 711 37.77 12.39 21.94
N ALA A 712 38.93 12.11 21.44
CA ALA A 712 39.88 11.28 22.15
C ALA A 712 40.33 11.95 23.47
N ASP A 713 40.20 11.21 24.57
CA ASP A 713 40.66 11.63 25.88
C ASP A 713 41.90 10.82 26.25
N ALA A 714 43.03 11.48 26.23
CA ALA A 714 44.35 10.87 26.54
C ALA A 714 44.43 10.20 27.93
N SER A 715 43.46 10.47 28.79
CA SER A 715 43.35 9.82 30.13
C SER A 715 42.64 8.46 30.09
N ARG A 716 41.99 8.09 28.99
CA ARG A 716 41.27 6.81 28.84
C ARG A 716 42.19 5.71 28.30
N PRO A 717 42.18 4.50 28.90
CA PRO A 717 42.88 3.36 28.34
C PRO A 717 42.34 3.00 26.95
N GLY A 718 43.19 2.99 25.92
CA GLY A 718 42.81 2.67 24.53
C GLY A 718 42.81 3.87 23.58
N ASP A 719 42.65 5.09 24.05
CA ASP A 719 42.66 6.31 23.22
C ASP A 719 44.06 6.75 22.81
N SER A 720 45.12 6.12 23.40
CA SER A 720 46.54 6.43 23.13
C SER A 720 47.04 6.03 21.73
N ASP A 721 46.29 5.20 21.03
CA ASP A 721 46.66 4.70 19.67
C ASP A 721 46.13 5.57 18.51
N VAL A 722 45.53 6.74 18.84
CA VAL A 722 45.03 7.69 17.83
C VAL A 722 46.25 8.32 17.14
N SER A 723 46.30 8.24 15.82
CA SER A 723 47.36 8.86 15.03
C SER A 723 47.47 10.35 15.35
N ALA A 724 48.69 10.84 15.54
CA ALA A 724 48.95 12.23 15.95
C ALA A 724 48.26 13.22 14.99
N GLY A 725 47.16 13.85 15.46
CA GLY A 725 46.40 14.87 14.73
C GLY A 725 44.92 14.55 14.43
N ASP A 726 44.43 13.37 14.75
CA ASP A 726 42.99 13.04 14.60
C ASP A 726 42.39 12.60 15.93
N ASN A 727 41.62 13.48 16.58
CA ASN A 727 40.97 13.21 17.87
C ASN A 727 39.56 12.61 17.72
N ARG A 728 39.13 12.15 16.53
CA ARG A 728 37.78 11.66 16.23
C ARG A 728 37.67 10.15 16.43
N LEU A 729 37.16 9.74 17.55
CA LEU A 729 36.85 8.33 17.83
C LEU A 729 35.42 7.97 17.46
N PRO A 730 35.15 6.76 16.97
CA PRO A 730 33.79 6.32 16.66
C PRO A 730 32.98 6.14 17.95
N ALA A 731 31.79 6.76 18.02
CA ALA A 731 30.94 6.76 19.21
C ALA A 731 29.83 5.66 19.17
N ALA A 732 30.22 4.39 19.00
CA ALA A 732 29.27 3.27 18.86
C ALA A 732 28.31 3.15 20.06
N GLY A 733 28.80 3.35 21.28
CA GLY A 733 27.97 3.35 22.48
C GLY A 733 26.91 4.46 22.47
N ARG A 734 27.27 5.65 21.98
CA ARG A 734 26.32 6.77 21.82
C ARG A 734 25.32 6.47 20.71
N ALA A 735 25.74 5.95 19.57
CA ALA A 735 24.83 5.58 18.46
C ALA A 735 23.74 4.61 18.94
N ARG A 736 24.11 3.60 19.72
CA ARG A 736 23.16 2.64 20.30
C ARG A 736 22.16 3.34 21.25
N ARG A 737 22.62 4.25 22.12
CA ARG A 737 21.72 5.00 23.02
C ARG A 737 20.77 5.91 22.23
N VAL A 738 21.27 6.60 21.22
CA VAL A 738 20.44 7.45 20.35
C VAL A 738 19.39 6.62 19.62
N THR A 739 19.74 5.46 19.06
CA THR A 739 18.75 4.59 18.41
C THR A 739 17.67 4.07 19.37
N GLU A 740 18.01 3.74 20.60
CA GLU A 740 17.03 3.35 21.63
C GLU A 740 16.13 4.53 22.04
N ALA A 741 16.68 5.72 22.21
CA ALA A 741 15.92 6.92 22.55
C ALA A 741 14.94 7.31 21.42
N LEU A 742 15.35 7.21 20.17
CA LEU A 742 14.50 7.43 19.01
C LEU A 742 13.35 6.41 18.95
N ARG A 743 13.63 5.12 19.20
CA ARG A 743 12.59 4.10 19.28
C ARG A 743 11.55 4.42 20.37
N GLU A 744 12.00 4.92 21.55
CA GLU A 744 11.09 5.34 22.61
C GLU A 744 10.22 6.54 22.21
N GLN A 745 10.70 7.39 21.33
CA GLN A 745 9.95 8.50 20.76
C GLN A 745 9.09 8.08 19.54
N GLY A 746 9.08 6.78 19.16
CA GLY A 746 8.30 6.29 18.05
C GLY A 746 8.97 6.44 16.69
N ILE A 747 10.31 6.47 16.63
CA ILE A 747 11.09 6.51 15.39
C ILE A 747 11.99 5.28 15.30
N LEU A 748 11.85 4.52 14.22
CA LEU A 748 12.65 3.33 13.99
C LEU A 748 13.84 3.67 13.09
N ILE A 749 15.03 3.44 13.61
CA ILE A 749 16.30 3.67 12.95
C ILE A 749 17.32 2.61 13.42
N SER A 750 18.42 2.44 12.71
CA SER A 750 19.53 1.56 13.12
C SER A 750 20.88 2.22 12.91
N ALA A 751 21.94 1.61 13.41
CA ALA A 751 23.31 2.01 13.15
C ALA A 751 23.99 1.04 12.18
N THR A 752 25.03 1.50 11.47
CA THR A 752 25.82 0.77 10.48
C THR A 752 27.28 1.24 10.49
N GLY A 753 28.06 0.72 9.57
CA GLY A 753 29.48 1.01 9.42
C GLY A 753 30.35 0.09 10.26
N PRO A 754 31.68 0.03 9.96
CA PRO A 754 32.60 -0.91 10.59
C PRO A 754 32.68 -0.75 12.11
N ASP A 755 32.43 0.45 12.61
CA ASP A 755 32.44 0.76 14.03
C ASP A 755 31.04 0.80 14.66
N GLY A 756 29.95 0.65 13.87
CA GLY A 756 28.57 0.73 14.36
C GLY A 756 28.16 2.09 14.91
N ASN A 757 28.79 3.16 14.46
CA ASN A 757 28.62 4.55 14.93
C ASN A 757 27.88 5.46 13.93
N VAL A 758 27.44 4.94 12.80
CA VAL A 758 26.73 5.70 11.77
C VAL A 758 25.24 5.41 11.86
N LEU A 759 24.42 6.41 12.18
CA LEU A 759 22.96 6.29 12.11
C LEU A 759 22.55 6.16 10.65
N LYS A 760 21.83 5.09 10.35
CA LYS A 760 21.42 4.71 8.99
C LYS A 760 19.99 5.16 8.73
N ILE A 761 19.82 6.24 7.98
CA ILE A 761 18.52 6.81 7.61
C ILE A 761 18.18 6.37 6.19
N ARG A 762 17.09 5.58 6.05
CA ARG A 762 16.74 4.89 4.82
C ARG A 762 15.23 4.56 4.77
N PRO A 763 14.36 5.60 4.87
CA PRO A 763 12.90 5.41 4.93
C PRO A 763 12.33 4.92 3.59
N PRO A 764 11.05 4.49 3.52
CA PRO A 764 10.31 4.38 2.27
C PRO A 764 10.34 5.68 1.45
N LEU A 765 10.27 5.62 0.11
CA LEU A 765 10.37 6.80 -0.76
C LEU A 765 9.18 7.76 -0.66
N VAL A 766 8.07 7.30 -0.12
CA VAL A 766 6.89 8.12 0.19
C VAL A 766 7.07 9.02 1.42
N PHE A 767 8.27 9.06 1.98
CA PHE A 767 8.65 9.94 3.08
C PHE A 767 8.59 11.41 2.65
N GLN A 768 7.95 12.27 3.45
CA GLN A 768 7.70 13.68 3.15
C GLN A 768 8.46 14.59 4.13
N ARG A 769 8.40 15.92 3.90
CA ARG A 769 9.08 16.91 4.73
C ARG A 769 8.61 16.91 6.18
N GLU A 770 7.30 16.74 6.42
CA GLU A 770 6.74 16.62 7.76
C GLU A 770 7.32 15.43 8.54
N HIS A 771 7.59 14.33 7.85
CA HIS A 771 8.25 13.18 8.47
C HIS A 771 9.72 13.47 8.77
N ALA A 772 10.39 14.25 7.92
CA ALA A 772 11.76 14.72 8.16
C ALA A 772 11.82 15.64 9.38
N ASP A 773 10.84 16.53 9.55
CA ASP A 773 10.75 17.41 10.73
C ASP A 773 10.59 16.62 12.02
N LEU A 774 9.75 15.58 12.02
CA LEU A 774 9.57 14.67 13.16
C LEU A 774 10.89 13.96 13.51
N LEU A 775 11.61 13.45 12.50
CA LEU A 775 12.91 12.80 12.72
C LEU A 775 13.94 13.79 13.27
N LEU A 776 14.04 15.00 12.70
CA LEU A 776 14.99 16.03 13.12
C LEU A 776 14.73 16.46 14.57
N GLN A 777 13.46 16.69 14.94
CA GLN A 777 13.09 17.05 16.31
C GLN A 777 13.46 15.92 17.28
N ALA A 778 13.07 14.69 17.00
CA ALA A 778 13.35 13.56 17.87
C ALA A 778 14.87 13.28 18.01
N LEU A 779 15.62 13.48 16.93
CA LEU A 779 17.07 13.33 16.96
C LEU A 779 17.75 14.42 17.80
N ASP A 780 17.28 15.68 17.72
CA ASP A 780 17.73 16.79 18.57
C ASP A 780 17.52 16.47 20.04
N ASP A 781 16.33 16.00 20.41
CA ASP A 781 15.99 15.60 21.77
C ASP A 781 16.85 14.41 22.26
N ALA A 782 17.05 13.40 21.41
CA ALA A 782 17.86 12.23 21.74
C ALA A 782 19.33 12.57 21.94
N LEU A 783 19.88 13.46 21.10
CA LEU A 783 21.29 13.92 21.22
C LEU A 783 21.48 14.76 22.48
N THR A 784 20.54 15.67 22.77
CA THR A 784 20.59 16.52 24.00
C THR A 784 20.56 15.66 25.26
N SER A 785 19.65 14.69 25.33
CA SER A 785 19.51 13.78 26.48
C SER A 785 20.79 12.91 26.66
N SER A 786 21.38 12.46 25.56
CA SER A 786 22.60 11.64 25.60
C SER A 786 23.85 12.42 26.01
N ALA A 787 23.86 13.75 25.90
CA ALA A 787 24.99 14.59 26.31
C ALA A 787 25.15 14.70 27.84
N GLY A 788 24.04 14.54 28.60
CA GLY A 788 24.06 14.66 30.07
C GLY A 788 24.51 13.42 30.84
N GLU A 789 24.61 12.27 30.19
CA GLU A 789 25.02 11.01 30.82
C GLU A 789 26.54 10.78 30.61
N THR A 790 27.33 10.92 31.70
CA THR A 790 28.74 10.49 31.74
C THR A 790 28.82 8.97 31.58
N PRO A 791 29.78 8.41 30.81
CA PRO A 791 29.90 7.00 30.49
C PRO A 791 30.03 6.06 31.67
#